data_e64f3ff735d7b793c49ddc60a039054c
#
_entry.id   e64f3ff735d7b793c49ddc60a039054c
#
_cell.length_a   1.000
_cell.length_b   1.000
_cell.length_c   1.000
_cell.angle_alpha   90.00
_cell.angle_beta   90.00
_cell.angle_gamma   90.00
#
_symmetry.space_group_name_H-M   'P 1'
#
loop_
_entity.id
_entity.type
_entity.pdbx_description
1 polymer ?
#
loop_
_entity_poly.entity_id
_entity_poly.type
_entity_poly.pdbx_seq_one_letter_code
_entity_poly.pdbx_strand_id
1 'polypeptide(L)'
;MNVDGIVPESVLVFEVAGSVDSFIKAAKKIEGFEWIGELDGEDKEPDEDFANLDSKGQDKKYNEKFYFVMSNQRALQQLLSLWQIYCDKGQFDFGLAPFRTLFEQLKDVRLWNEIDRLDEYGVRDKLEELAIKETSAVKVQIELWFSSSSEKRSARELQIRILTEQAGGRIISTYQNVDIQFHAIIIECSAATVKQMLEGSAPLIKANEVQWIRPTGQVIDKVISDENAEIERIFDYDTNLIETSPLVALLDGMPLENHTMLRDRLIVDDPDGWEENYLAADRKHGTAMASLLIHGDANAPWSPLTSRLYVRPIFRTNIEHEECVPDDVIFVDLLHRAVKRIMEEDVSKTVKIINLSVGDSSRLFLHSMSPEARMLDWLSFHYKVLFIVSAGNHPSFLYLNGTYGSFKEKAQKEQMSIIYKHLQADKRNRTLLAPAESVNCLTVGALHADMSNPCVMDGRINPIPSLMPATYTAIGGGYDRSIKPDLVYRGGKLLYNEIYADSMDATLRISKISSRAPGQMVAYPPNPTSIAYLKGTSNATALVSHLGAYLVNIIREIPLLELPDNLMAIAVKGMLVHGCSWGEIGEKLNECLGTNGRMKKRSISNWIGYGMPDIERVKECTQQRVTLIGHGTIRQNQEVVFDYPLPQCLQSKTCKKRLTITLSWFTPINPSNKIYRKARLSFSPKGNEITDQRQEADNNAVKHGTIQHEIFEGKKAIPYLEGKNIEIVVSCGKEESMSENIPYVLIATLEVAPEENLPLYNQIKDRIEIQTHIRV
;
A
#
# COMPACT_ATOMS: atom_id res chain seq x y z
N MET A 1 -18.70 -40.66 -7.86
CA MET A 1 -18.49 -41.74 -6.88
C MET A 1 -18.59 -41.14 -5.49
N ASN A 2 -19.65 -41.47 -4.76
CA ASN A 2 -19.74 -41.09 -3.35
C ASN A 2 -18.76 -41.95 -2.57
N VAL A 3 -17.70 -41.36 -2.11
CA VAL A 3 -16.84 -41.94 -1.07
C VAL A 3 -17.39 -41.42 0.25
N ASP A 4 -17.94 -42.32 1.03
CA ASP A 4 -18.50 -42.18 2.37
C ASP A 4 -18.46 -40.78 3.03
N GLY A 5 -19.59 -40.09 3.03
CA GLY A 5 -19.89 -39.04 4.03
C GLY A 5 -19.36 -37.65 3.79
N ILE A 6 -18.49 -37.39 2.80
CA ILE A 6 -17.98 -36.05 2.48
C ILE A 6 -18.78 -35.50 1.31
N VAL A 7 -19.72 -34.61 1.60
CA VAL A 7 -20.38 -33.81 0.57
C VAL A 7 -19.33 -32.80 0.05
N PRO A 8 -19.06 -32.76 -1.26
CA PRO A 8 -18.10 -31.80 -1.80
C PRO A 8 -18.61 -30.37 -1.53
N GLU A 9 -17.76 -29.59 -0.87
CA GLU A 9 -18.01 -28.16 -0.69
C GLU A 9 -17.67 -27.45 -1.99
N SER A 10 -18.58 -26.59 -2.45
CA SER A 10 -18.39 -25.79 -3.67
C SER A 10 -18.59 -24.31 -3.37
N VAL A 11 -17.84 -23.46 -4.07
CA VAL A 11 -17.98 -22.02 -3.94
C VAL A 11 -19.03 -21.52 -4.90
N LEU A 12 -20.07 -20.89 -4.34
CA LEU A 12 -21.11 -20.18 -5.07
C LEU A 12 -20.70 -18.72 -5.25
N VAL A 13 -20.88 -18.23 -6.44
CA VAL A 13 -20.75 -16.81 -6.81
C VAL A 13 -22.15 -16.25 -7.00
N PHE A 14 -22.50 -15.26 -6.21
CA PHE A 14 -23.74 -14.49 -6.40
C PHE A 14 -23.38 -13.20 -7.12
N GLU A 15 -23.82 -13.06 -8.35
CA GLU A 15 -23.66 -11.84 -9.15
C GLU A 15 -24.85 -10.93 -8.90
N VAL A 16 -24.62 -9.72 -8.41
CA VAL A 16 -25.69 -8.79 -8.03
C VAL A 16 -25.49 -7.40 -8.63
N ALA A 17 -26.61 -6.75 -8.97
CA ALA A 17 -26.65 -5.37 -9.42
C ALA A 17 -26.67 -4.41 -8.21
N GLY A 18 -25.51 -4.05 -7.69
CA GLY A 18 -25.39 -3.20 -6.50
C GLY A 18 -24.88 -3.94 -5.26
N SER A 19 -25.17 -3.41 -4.06
CA SER A 19 -24.67 -3.95 -2.79
C SER A 19 -25.80 -4.34 -1.85
N VAL A 20 -25.68 -5.52 -1.25
CA VAL A 20 -26.62 -6.02 -0.23
C VAL A 20 -25.92 -6.04 1.14
N ASP A 21 -25.99 -4.93 1.86
CA ASP A 21 -25.21 -4.68 3.09
C ASP A 21 -25.42 -5.69 4.23
N SER A 22 -26.58 -6.32 4.30
CA SER A 22 -26.90 -7.29 5.36
C SER A 22 -26.84 -8.76 4.89
N PHE A 23 -26.47 -9.01 3.63
CA PHE A 23 -26.39 -10.36 3.07
C PHE A 23 -25.45 -11.28 3.85
N ILE A 24 -24.26 -10.77 4.22
CA ILE A 24 -23.25 -11.53 4.98
C ILE A 24 -23.82 -12.05 6.31
N LYS A 25 -24.57 -11.18 7.04
CA LYS A 25 -25.17 -11.58 8.33
C LYS A 25 -26.27 -12.62 8.14
N ALA A 26 -26.98 -12.58 7.03
CA ALA A 26 -28.01 -13.55 6.69
C ALA A 26 -27.41 -14.87 6.22
N ALA A 27 -26.36 -14.83 5.39
CA ALA A 27 -25.66 -16.02 4.90
C ALA A 27 -25.09 -16.84 6.07
N LYS A 28 -24.49 -16.19 7.08
CA LYS A 28 -23.98 -16.85 8.31
C LYS A 28 -25.07 -17.57 9.14
N LYS A 29 -26.35 -17.38 8.87
CA LYS A 29 -27.45 -18.09 9.55
C LYS A 29 -27.86 -19.38 8.86
N ILE A 30 -27.41 -19.59 7.63
CA ILE A 30 -27.66 -20.83 6.90
C ILE A 30 -26.58 -21.84 7.29
N GLU A 31 -27.00 -22.97 7.86
CA GLU A 31 -26.08 -24.04 8.23
C GLU A 31 -25.40 -24.62 6.99
N GLY A 32 -24.05 -24.58 6.97
CA GLY A 32 -23.27 -25.04 5.82
C GLY A 32 -22.94 -23.96 4.80
N PHE A 33 -23.33 -22.70 5.03
CA PHE A 33 -22.79 -21.54 4.32
C PHE A 33 -21.61 -20.97 5.09
N GLU A 34 -20.46 -20.86 4.43
CA GLU A 34 -19.30 -20.16 4.93
C GLU A 34 -19.00 -18.97 4.02
N TRP A 35 -19.08 -17.77 4.58
CA TRP A 35 -18.73 -16.55 3.85
C TRP A 35 -17.21 -16.53 3.55
N ILE A 36 -16.86 -16.33 2.29
CA ILE A 36 -15.45 -16.30 1.85
C ILE A 36 -15.02 -14.87 1.55
N GLY A 37 -15.84 -14.11 0.82
CA GLY A 37 -15.44 -12.76 0.40
C GLY A 37 -16.42 -12.10 -0.55
N GLU A 38 -16.03 -10.92 -1.03
CA GLU A 38 -16.73 -10.18 -2.08
C GLU A 38 -15.73 -9.54 -3.04
N LEU A 39 -16.13 -9.33 -4.29
CA LEU A 39 -15.39 -8.63 -5.31
C LEU A 39 -16.31 -7.60 -5.98
N ASP A 40 -15.81 -6.40 -6.24
CA ASP A 40 -16.53 -5.42 -7.05
C ASP A 40 -16.26 -5.70 -8.54
N GLY A 41 -17.33 -5.88 -9.31
CA GLY A 41 -17.28 -6.01 -10.75
C GLY A 41 -17.15 -4.68 -11.48
N GLU A 42 -17.40 -4.69 -12.76
CA GLU A 42 -17.38 -3.49 -13.61
C GLU A 42 -18.64 -2.65 -13.41
N ASP A 43 -18.53 -1.35 -13.68
CA ASP A 43 -19.71 -0.50 -13.86
C ASP A 43 -20.42 -0.91 -15.16
N LYS A 44 -21.65 -1.43 -15.04
CA LYS A 44 -22.47 -1.87 -16.16
C LYS A 44 -23.45 -0.80 -16.58
N GLU A 45 -23.72 -0.72 -17.88
CA GLU A 45 -24.83 0.07 -18.39
C GLU A 45 -26.15 -0.57 -17.95
N PRO A 46 -27.21 0.22 -17.71
CA PRO A 46 -28.55 -0.29 -17.45
C PRO A 46 -29.03 -1.23 -18.57
N ASP A 47 -29.68 -2.31 -18.19
CA ASP A 47 -30.33 -3.25 -19.10
C ASP A 47 -31.83 -3.36 -18.80
N GLU A 48 -32.55 -4.24 -19.52
CA GLU A 48 -34.02 -4.41 -19.38
C GLU A 48 -34.43 -4.88 -17.98
N ASP A 49 -33.56 -5.60 -17.27
CA ASP A 49 -33.84 -6.18 -15.96
C ASP A 49 -33.29 -5.31 -14.81
N PHE A 50 -32.21 -4.58 -15.05
CA PHE A 50 -31.51 -3.77 -14.03
C PHE A 50 -31.24 -2.36 -14.50
N ALA A 51 -32.09 -1.43 -14.06
CA ALA A 51 -31.93 0.00 -14.31
C ALA A 51 -31.99 0.80 -13.00
N ASN A 52 -30.94 1.59 -12.74
CA ASN A 52 -30.95 2.60 -11.69
C ASN A 52 -31.18 3.97 -12.30
N LEU A 53 -32.14 4.71 -11.78
CA LEU A 53 -32.37 6.10 -12.18
C LEU A 53 -31.58 7.06 -11.28
N ASP A 54 -31.00 8.07 -11.88
CA ASP A 54 -30.41 9.18 -11.13
C ASP A 54 -31.49 10.12 -10.55
N SER A 55 -31.09 11.15 -9.81
CA SER A 55 -32.01 12.14 -9.23
C SER A 55 -32.79 12.97 -10.28
N LYS A 56 -32.45 12.83 -11.55
CA LYS A 56 -33.11 13.48 -12.70
C LYS A 56 -33.95 12.51 -13.55
N GLY A 57 -34.05 11.24 -13.12
CA GLY A 57 -34.80 10.21 -13.84
C GLY A 57 -34.10 9.69 -15.09
N GLN A 58 -32.77 9.85 -15.21
CA GLN A 58 -31.97 9.27 -16.29
C GLN A 58 -31.30 7.97 -15.85
N ASP A 59 -31.12 7.04 -16.76
CA ASP A 59 -30.44 5.79 -16.52
C ASP A 59 -29.02 6.01 -16.03
N LYS A 60 -28.67 5.37 -14.92
CA LYS A 60 -27.37 5.46 -14.29
C LYS A 60 -26.70 4.09 -14.26
N LYS A 61 -25.42 4.04 -14.64
CA LYS A 61 -24.58 2.83 -14.47
C LYS A 61 -24.68 2.32 -13.05
N TYR A 62 -24.75 1.00 -12.90
CA TYR A 62 -24.69 0.34 -11.61
C TYR A 62 -23.38 -0.41 -11.45
N ASN A 63 -22.91 -0.54 -10.22
CA ASN A 63 -21.73 -1.32 -9.88
C ASN A 63 -22.16 -2.78 -9.68
N GLU A 64 -21.57 -3.69 -10.44
CA GLU A 64 -21.78 -5.13 -10.26
C GLU A 64 -20.97 -5.60 -9.04
N LYS A 65 -21.54 -6.53 -8.25
CA LYS A 65 -20.86 -7.17 -7.13
C LYS A 65 -20.96 -8.68 -7.19
N PHE A 66 -19.87 -9.32 -6.80
CA PHE A 66 -19.78 -10.75 -6.64
C PHE A 66 -19.61 -11.10 -5.16
N TYR A 67 -20.48 -11.96 -4.65
CA TYR A 67 -20.37 -12.50 -3.29
C TYR A 67 -19.98 -13.97 -3.36
N PHE A 68 -18.96 -14.36 -2.61
CA PHE A 68 -18.43 -15.73 -2.57
C PHE A 68 -18.84 -16.41 -1.27
N VAL A 69 -19.51 -17.52 -1.41
CA VAL A 69 -20.00 -18.33 -0.29
C VAL A 69 -19.65 -19.79 -0.54
N MET A 70 -18.89 -20.41 0.36
CA MET A 70 -18.73 -21.85 0.33
C MET A 70 -20.01 -22.51 0.81
N SER A 71 -20.51 -23.51 0.08
CA SER A 71 -21.77 -24.19 0.36
C SER A 71 -21.62 -25.69 0.28
N ASN A 72 -22.43 -26.38 1.07
CA ASN A 72 -22.65 -27.80 0.95
C ASN A 72 -24.07 -28.08 0.42
N GLN A 73 -24.38 -29.33 0.15
CA GLN A 73 -25.69 -29.74 -0.41
C GLN A 73 -26.90 -29.29 0.44
N ARG A 74 -26.75 -29.28 1.78
CA ARG A 74 -27.80 -28.85 2.70
C ARG A 74 -28.07 -27.35 2.59
N ALA A 75 -26.98 -26.55 2.51
CA ALA A 75 -27.09 -25.12 2.33
C ALA A 75 -27.70 -24.74 0.98
N LEU A 76 -27.39 -25.48 -0.08
CA LEU A 76 -28.04 -25.32 -1.39
C LEU A 76 -29.53 -25.59 -1.34
N GLN A 77 -29.97 -26.66 -0.64
CA GLN A 77 -31.41 -26.96 -0.46
C GLN A 77 -32.11 -25.84 0.31
N GLN A 78 -31.49 -25.29 1.33
CA GLN A 78 -32.04 -24.16 2.09
C GLN A 78 -32.13 -22.89 1.22
N LEU A 79 -31.11 -22.61 0.39
CA LEU A 79 -31.16 -21.49 -0.57
C LEU A 79 -32.32 -21.63 -1.56
N LEU A 80 -32.51 -22.82 -2.12
CA LEU A 80 -33.64 -23.09 -3.01
C LEU A 80 -34.99 -22.89 -2.30
N SER A 81 -35.12 -23.31 -1.04
CA SER A 81 -36.31 -23.05 -0.24
C SER A 81 -36.59 -21.57 -0.03
N LEU A 82 -35.52 -20.77 0.24
CA LEU A 82 -35.63 -19.31 0.36
C LEU A 82 -36.04 -18.66 -0.97
N TRP A 83 -35.49 -19.15 -2.09
CA TRP A 83 -35.88 -18.69 -3.42
C TRP A 83 -37.38 -18.98 -3.69
N GLN A 84 -37.89 -20.17 -3.33
CA GLN A 84 -39.29 -20.49 -3.47
C GLN A 84 -40.19 -19.55 -2.64
N ILE A 85 -39.79 -19.28 -1.36
CA ILE A 85 -40.51 -18.32 -0.51
C ILE A 85 -40.54 -16.93 -1.16
N TYR A 86 -39.41 -16.50 -1.79
CA TYR A 86 -39.35 -15.23 -2.51
C TYR A 86 -40.35 -15.19 -3.69
N CYS A 87 -40.36 -16.23 -4.53
CA CYS A 87 -41.27 -16.35 -5.68
C CYS A 87 -42.73 -16.33 -5.25
N ASP A 88 -43.05 -17.01 -4.15
CA ASP A 88 -44.40 -17.09 -3.59
C ASP A 88 -44.81 -15.83 -2.79
N LYS A 89 -43.95 -14.81 -2.75
CA LYS A 89 -44.13 -13.58 -1.96
C LYS A 89 -44.34 -13.85 -0.46
N GLY A 90 -43.85 -14.98 0.05
CA GLY A 90 -43.90 -15.37 1.46
C GLY A 90 -43.09 -14.50 2.40
N GLN A 91 -43.24 -14.73 3.68
CA GLN A 91 -42.47 -14.09 4.72
C GLN A 91 -41.18 -14.88 5.01
N PHE A 92 -40.06 -14.18 5.13
CA PHE A 92 -38.78 -14.76 5.54
C PHE A 92 -38.71 -14.85 7.06
N ASP A 93 -38.05 -15.88 7.57
CA ASP A 93 -37.77 -16.03 8.99
C ASP A 93 -36.88 -14.90 9.52
N PHE A 94 -36.89 -14.70 10.83
CA PHE A 94 -36.15 -13.62 11.50
C PHE A 94 -34.64 -13.69 11.17
N GLY A 95 -34.19 -12.62 10.53
CA GLY A 95 -32.78 -12.41 10.14
C GLY A 95 -32.41 -12.99 8.78
N LEU A 96 -33.39 -13.60 8.02
CA LEU A 96 -33.20 -14.01 6.63
C LEU A 96 -33.80 -13.02 5.62
N ALA A 97 -34.44 -11.96 6.10
CA ALA A 97 -35.01 -10.89 5.26
C ALA A 97 -34.05 -10.30 4.22
N PRO A 98 -32.70 -10.18 4.49
CA PRO A 98 -31.76 -9.73 3.47
C PRO A 98 -31.67 -10.58 2.22
N PHE A 99 -32.10 -11.85 2.26
CA PHE A 99 -32.19 -12.67 1.07
C PHE A 99 -33.26 -12.16 0.08
N ARG A 100 -34.29 -11.46 0.54
CA ARG A 100 -35.27 -10.82 -0.36
C ARG A 100 -34.55 -9.75 -1.20
N THR A 101 -33.81 -8.84 -0.56
CA THR A 101 -33.04 -7.79 -1.25
C THR A 101 -31.97 -8.37 -2.16
N LEU A 102 -31.31 -9.48 -1.74
CA LEU A 102 -30.36 -10.19 -2.60
C LEU A 102 -31.06 -10.69 -3.88
N PHE A 103 -32.19 -11.37 -3.74
CA PHE A 103 -32.91 -11.94 -4.88
C PHE A 103 -33.51 -10.87 -5.82
N GLU A 104 -33.86 -9.69 -5.29
CA GLU A 104 -34.27 -8.52 -6.08
C GLU A 104 -33.13 -7.92 -6.93
N GLN A 105 -31.89 -8.09 -6.51
CA GLN A 105 -30.70 -7.57 -7.19
C GLN A 105 -29.87 -8.67 -7.86
N LEU A 106 -30.33 -9.92 -7.77
CA LEU A 106 -29.58 -11.09 -8.23
C LEU A 106 -29.62 -11.18 -9.75
N LYS A 107 -28.45 -11.20 -10.38
CA LYS A 107 -28.29 -11.44 -11.81
C LYS A 107 -28.08 -12.92 -12.10
N ASP A 108 -27.18 -13.55 -11.34
CA ASP A 108 -26.85 -14.96 -11.51
C ASP A 108 -26.35 -15.59 -10.21
N VAL A 109 -26.49 -16.93 -10.12
CA VAL A 109 -25.85 -17.76 -9.10
C VAL A 109 -25.15 -18.90 -9.81
N ARG A 110 -23.86 -18.91 -9.77
CA ARG A 110 -23.04 -19.93 -10.44
C ARG A 110 -21.93 -20.47 -9.53
N LEU A 111 -21.32 -21.54 -9.94
CA LEU A 111 -20.11 -22.04 -9.30
C LEU A 111 -18.89 -21.21 -9.72
N TRP A 112 -17.89 -21.11 -8.83
CA TRP A 112 -16.55 -20.64 -9.18
C TRP A 112 -15.94 -21.62 -10.18
N ASN A 113 -15.64 -21.14 -11.37
CA ASN A 113 -15.29 -21.97 -12.50
C ASN A 113 -13.82 -21.76 -12.96
N GLU A 114 -13.43 -22.46 -14.01
CA GLU A 114 -12.09 -22.43 -14.59
C GLU A 114 -11.68 -21.06 -15.17
N ILE A 115 -12.64 -20.26 -15.64
CA ILE A 115 -12.39 -18.91 -16.13
C ILE A 115 -12.04 -18.00 -14.95
N ASP A 116 -12.85 -18.05 -13.90
CA ASP A 116 -12.64 -17.24 -12.69
C ASP A 116 -11.25 -17.45 -12.09
N ARG A 117 -10.73 -18.69 -12.10
CA ARG A 117 -9.44 -19.06 -11.53
C ARG A 117 -8.23 -18.44 -12.23
N LEU A 118 -8.44 -17.90 -13.42
CA LEU A 118 -7.43 -17.23 -14.25
C LEU A 118 -7.78 -15.75 -14.50
N ASP A 119 -8.95 -15.29 -14.02
CA ASP A 119 -9.49 -13.96 -14.31
C ASP A 119 -8.93 -12.88 -13.37
N GLU A 120 -7.60 -12.86 -13.21
CA GLU A 120 -6.90 -11.72 -12.66
C GLU A 120 -6.10 -11.01 -13.74
N TYR A 121 -5.97 -9.69 -13.58
CA TYR A 121 -5.31 -8.84 -14.56
C TYR A 121 -3.90 -9.35 -14.91
N GLY A 122 -3.67 -9.65 -16.19
CA GLY A 122 -2.38 -10.07 -16.72
C GLY A 122 -1.93 -11.50 -16.36
N VAL A 123 -2.67 -12.25 -15.55
CA VAL A 123 -2.31 -13.62 -15.15
C VAL A 123 -2.33 -14.55 -16.35
N ARG A 124 -3.39 -14.50 -17.16
CA ARG A 124 -3.53 -15.34 -18.36
C ARG A 124 -2.40 -15.08 -19.36
N ASP A 125 -2.13 -13.82 -19.70
CA ASP A 125 -1.08 -13.44 -20.66
C ASP A 125 0.30 -13.92 -20.19
N LYS A 126 0.57 -13.81 -18.87
CA LYS A 126 1.83 -14.25 -18.28
C LYS A 126 1.98 -15.77 -18.29
N LEU A 127 0.92 -16.51 -18.01
CA LEU A 127 0.93 -17.98 -18.12
C LEU A 127 1.09 -18.43 -19.57
N GLU A 128 0.49 -17.74 -20.55
CA GLU A 128 0.70 -17.99 -21.99
C GLU A 128 2.17 -17.74 -22.37
N GLU A 129 2.76 -16.64 -21.91
CA GLU A 129 4.18 -16.34 -22.12
C GLU A 129 5.09 -17.43 -21.56
N LEU A 130 4.85 -17.88 -20.31
CA LEU A 130 5.59 -18.96 -19.70
C LEU A 130 5.43 -20.29 -20.46
N ALA A 131 4.21 -20.61 -20.90
CA ALA A 131 3.92 -21.82 -21.65
C ALA A 131 4.56 -21.84 -23.06
N ILE A 132 4.95 -20.68 -23.60
CA ILE A 132 5.67 -20.57 -24.89
C ILE A 132 7.19 -20.66 -24.68
N LYS A 133 7.73 -19.96 -23.65
CA LYS A 133 9.18 -19.87 -23.38
C LYS A 133 9.76 -21.18 -22.82
N GLU A 134 9.01 -21.86 -21.95
CA GLU A 134 9.47 -23.06 -21.28
C GLU A 134 9.25 -24.32 -22.14
N THR A 135 10.33 -24.94 -22.55
CA THR A 135 10.28 -26.17 -23.40
C THR A 135 10.13 -27.45 -22.55
N SER A 136 10.44 -27.43 -21.26
CA SER A 136 10.48 -28.62 -20.42
C SER A 136 9.52 -28.58 -19.24
N ALA A 137 9.60 -27.60 -18.35
CA ALA A 137 8.82 -27.51 -17.13
C ALA A 137 8.47 -26.07 -16.79
N VAL A 138 7.23 -25.85 -16.31
CA VAL A 138 6.71 -24.56 -15.86
C VAL A 138 6.29 -24.69 -14.41
N LYS A 139 6.64 -23.72 -13.58
CA LYS A 139 6.18 -23.63 -12.21
C LYS A 139 5.00 -22.69 -12.10
N VAL A 140 3.94 -23.10 -11.43
CA VAL A 140 2.74 -22.30 -11.16
C VAL A 140 2.34 -22.42 -9.70
N GLN A 141 1.84 -21.33 -9.13
CA GLN A 141 1.26 -21.30 -7.79
C GLN A 141 -0.23 -21.56 -7.88
N ILE A 142 -0.71 -22.51 -7.10
CA ILE A 142 -2.13 -22.82 -6.91
C ILE A 142 -2.53 -22.32 -5.52
N GLU A 143 -3.41 -21.35 -5.45
CA GLU A 143 -4.02 -20.88 -4.22
C GLU A 143 -5.31 -21.67 -3.97
N LEU A 144 -5.46 -22.18 -2.76
CA LEU A 144 -6.60 -23.00 -2.36
C LEU A 144 -7.56 -22.19 -1.50
N TRP A 145 -8.86 -22.50 -1.61
CA TRP A 145 -9.81 -21.99 -0.65
C TRP A 145 -9.40 -22.38 0.77
N PHE A 146 -9.20 -21.39 1.64
CA PHE A 146 -8.79 -21.66 3.01
C PHE A 146 -9.93 -22.28 3.82
N SER A 147 -9.63 -23.22 4.70
CA SER A 147 -10.57 -23.76 5.70
C SER A 147 -9.93 -23.67 7.09
N SER A 148 -10.75 -23.36 8.10
CA SER A 148 -10.32 -23.38 9.51
C SER A 148 -9.97 -24.79 10.01
N SER A 149 -10.57 -25.85 9.44
CA SER A 149 -10.26 -27.25 9.77
C SER A 149 -8.94 -27.70 9.13
N SER A 150 -8.02 -28.23 9.94
CA SER A 150 -6.73 -28.77 9.47
C SER A 150 -6.94 -30.02 8.62
N GLU A 151 -7.92 -30.86 8.93
CA GLU A 151 -8.25 -32.07 8.19
C GLU A 151 -8.71 -31.72 6.77
N LYS A 152 -9.56 -30.70 6.63
CA LYS A 152 -10.01 -30.24 5.32
C LYS A 152 -8.87 -29.65 4.51
N ARG A 153 -7.97 -28.86 5.12
CA ARG A 153 -6.79 -28.36 4.42
C ARG A 153 -5.89 -29.47 3.91
N SER A 154 -5.62 -30.47 4.75
CA SER A 154 -4.81 -31.64 4.35
C SER A 154 -5.47 -32.47 3.24
N ALA A 155 -6.79 -32.63 3.28
CA ALA A 155 -7.53 -33.32 2.23
C ALA A 155 -7.47 -32.57 0.89
N ARG A 156 -7.62 -31.24 0.90
CA ARG A 156 -7.46 -30.39 -0.30
C ARG A 156 -6.05 -30.48 -0.89
N GLU A 157 -5.03 -30.42 -0.05
CA GLU A 157 -3.64 -30.56 -0.47
C GLU A 157 -3.39 -31.94 -1.11
N LEU A 158 -3.90 -33.02 -0.50
CA LEU A 158 -3.81 -34.36 -1.05
C LEU A 158 -4.48 -34.47 -2.42
N GLN A 159 -5.66 -33.88 -2.59
CA GLN A 159 -6.35 -33.88 -3.87
C GLN A 159 -5.55 -33.19 -4.98
N ILE A 160 -4.97 -32.02 -4.69
CA ILE A 160 -4.11 -31.30 -5.65
C ILE A 160 -2.86 -32.10 -5.96
N ARG A 161 -2.25 -32.76 -4.97
CA ARG A 161 -1.10 -33.65 -5.17
C ARG A 161 -1.43 -34.76 -6.17
N ILE A 162 -2.54 -35.47 -5.96
CA ILE A 162 -2.99 -36.55 -6.85
C ILE A 162 -3.19 -36.03 -8.27
N LEU A 163 -3.89 -34.90 -8.45
CA LEU A 163 -4.14 -34.30 -9.77
C LEU A 163 -2.86 -33.85 -10.45
N THR A 164 -1.91 -33.32 -9.69
CA THR A 164 -0.60 -32.90 -10.20
C THR A 164 0.22 -34.11 -10.70
N GLU A 165 0.26 -35.18 -9.91
CA GLU A 165 0.96 -36.43 -10.28
C GLU A 165 0.32 -37.10 -11.50
N GLN A 166 -1.02 -37.10 -11.60
CA GLN A 166 -1.75 -37.61 -12.78
C GLN A 166 -1.44 -36.80 -14.04
N ALA A 167 -1.16 -35.50 -13.91
CA ALA A 167 -0.75 -34.64 -15.02
C ALA A 167 0.76 -34.73 -15.32
N GLY A 168 1.50 -35.64 -14.65
CA GLY A 168 2.94 -35.82 -14.83
C GLY A 168 3.80 -34.73 -14.18
N GLY A 169 3.20 -33.92 -13.29
CA GLY A 169 3.88 -32.87 -12.52
C GLY A 169 4.31 -33.31 -11.13
N ARG A 170 4.90 -32.39 -10.37
CA ARG A 170 5.31 -32.61 -8.99
C ARG A 170 5.07 -31.37 -8.14
N ILE A 171 4.88 -31.54 -6.82
CA ILE A 171 4.82 -30.44 -5.87
C ILE A 171 6.24 -29.97 -5.53
N ILE A 172 6.46 -28.66 -5.55
CA ILE A 172 7.73 -28.01 -5.21
C ILE A 172 7.70 -27.51 -3.79
N SER A 173 6.69 -26.72 -3.42
CA SER A 173 6.52 -26.18 -2.07
C SER A 173 5.06 -26.06 -1.68
N THR A 174 4.80 -26.06 -0.37
CA THR A 174 3.47 -25.84 0.20
C THR A 174 3.58 -24.88 1.37
N TYR A 175 2.59 -24.01 1.53
CA TYR A 175 2.50 -23.12 2.67
C TYR A 175 1.06 -22.88 3.08
N GLN A 176 0.80 -22.88 4.38
CA GLN A 176 -0.47 -22.54 4.97
C GLN A 176 -0.29 -21.66 6.20
N ASN A 177 -1.14 -20.66 6.34
CA ASN A 177 -1.12 -19.76 7.49
C ASN A 177 -2.56 -19.44 7.94
N VAL A 178 -2.86 -19.73 9.20
CA VAL A 178 -4.22 -19.57 9.77
C VAL A 178 -4.52 -18.11 10.07
N ASP A 179 -3.51 -17.33 10.49
CA ASP A 179 -3.71 -15.95 10.90
C ASP A 179 -4.10 -15.03 9.75
N ILE A 180 -3.59 -15.32 8.55
CA ILE A 180 -3.95 -14.58 7.33
C ILE A 180 -4.89 -15.38 6.42
N GLN A 181 -5.30 -16.58 6.83
CA GLN A 181 -6.17 -17.49 6.08
C GLN A 181 -5.70 -17.71 4.64
N PHE A 182 -4.47 -18.20 4.53
CA PHE A 182 -3.82 -18.46 3.26
C PHE A 182 -3.34 -19.91 3.15
N HIS A 183 -3.55 -20.52 1.98
CA HIS A 183 -3.08 -21.86 1.66
C HIS A 183 -2.72 -21.91 0.18
N ALA A 184 -1.46 -22.21 -0.14
CA ALA A 184 -0.96 -22.28 -1.50
C ALA A 184 0.04 -23.42 -1.69
N ILE A 185 0.17 -23.84 -2.95
CA ILE A 185 1.05 -24.91 -3.40
C ILE A 185 1.73 -24.44 -4.68
N ILE A 186 3.04 -24.57 -4.77
CA ILE A 186 3.76 -24.45 -6.05
C ILE A 186 3.92 -25.85 -6.65
N ILE A 187 3.48 -26.00 -7.88
CA ILE A 187 3.67 -27.20 -8.67
C ILE A 187 4.58 -26.92 -9.85
N GLU A 188 5.30 -27.97 -10.28
CA GLU A 188 6.01 -28.00 -11.55
C GLU A 188 5.27 -28.94 -12.50
N CYS A 189 4.94 -28.48 -13.70
CA CYS A 189 4.23 -29.26 -14.70
C CYS A 189 4.73 -28.91 -16.11
N SER A 190 4.29 -29.67 -17.12
CA SER A 190 4.66 -29.41 -18.51
C SER A 190 3.97 -28.15 -19.06
N ALA A 191 4.60 -27.49 -20.05
CA ALA A 191 3.97 -26.41 -20.80
C ALA A 191 2.63 -26.85 -21.44
N ALA A 192 2.50 -28.11 -21.84
CA ALA A 192 1.25 -28.68 -22.35
C ALA A 192 0.14 -28.68 -21.27
N THR A 193 0.48 -29.01 -20.03
CA THR A 193 -0.47 -28.95 -18.89
C THR A 193 -0.93 -27.52 -18.66
N VAL A 194 -0.03 -26.53 -18.71
CA VAL A 194 -0.41 -25.10 -18.57
C VAL A 194 -1.34 -24.67 -19.70
N LYS A 195 -1.08 -25.07 -20.95
CA LYS A 195 -2.00 -24.81 -22.08
C LYS A 195 -3.38 -25.42 -21.85
N GLN A 196 -3.45 -26.65 -21.35
CA GLN A 196 -4.72 -27.27 -20.98
C GLN A 196 -5.45 -26.54 -19.83
N MET A 197 -4.70 -25.95 -18.86
CA MET A 197 -5.30 -25.07 -17.83
C MET A 197 -5.88 -23.80 -18.45
N LEU A 198 -5.15 -23.15 -19.36
CA LEU A 198 -5.60 -21.95 -20.08
C LEU A 198 -6.84 -22.20 -20.95
N GLU A 199 -6.96 -23.42 -21.53
CA GLU A 199 -8.11 -23.88 -22.29
C GLU A 199 -9.28 -24.37 -21.40
N GLY A 200 -9.10 -24.42 -20.08
CA GLY A 200 -10.09 -24.95 -19.14
C GLY A 200 -10.29 -26.47 -19.21
N SER A 201 -9.40 -27.23 -19.84
CA SER A 201 -9.55 -28.69 -20.04
C SER A 201 -8.83 -29.52 -18.98
N ALA A 202 -7.77 -29.00 -18.33
CA ALA A 202 -7.02 -29.72 -17.32
C ALA A 202 -7.86 -30.04 -16.05
N PRO A 203 -7.70 -31.23 -15.45
CA PRO A 203 -8.38 -31.57 -14.19
C PRO A 203 -8.04 -30.62 -13.04
N LEU A 204 -6.80 -30.11 -12.97
CA LEU A 204 -6.34 -29.15 -11.97
C LEU A 204 -7.13 -27.85 -11.98
N ILE A 205 -7.40 -27.26 -13.16
CA ILE A 205 -8.16 -26.00 -13.25
C ILE A 205 -9.65 -26.20 -12.89
N LYS A 206 -10.16 -27.43 -12.98
CA LYS A 206 -11.57 -27.78 -12.64
C LYS A 206 -11.77 -28.16 -11.19
N ALA A 207 -10.68 -28.35 -10.43
CA ALA A 207 -10.76 -28.77 -9.03
C ALA A 207 -11.45 -27.72 -8.16
N ASN A 208 -12.46 -28.11 -7.39
CA ASN A 208 -13.25 -27.20 -6.53
C ASN A 208 -12.42 -26.59 -5.38
N GLU A 209 -11.30 -27.22 -5.06
CA GLU A 209 -10.35 -26.78 -4.05
C GLU A 209 -9.57 -25.52 -4.47
N VAL A 210 -9.45 -25.28 -5.79
CA VAL A 210 -8.64 -24.20 -6.38
C VAL A 210 -9.40 -22.89 -6.37
N GLN A 211 -8.78 -21.87 -5.78
CA GLN A 211 -9.21 -20.49 -5.81
C GLN A 211 -8.60 -19.75 -7.00
N TRP A 212 -7.27 -19.74 -7.09
CA TRP A 212 -6.51 -19.06 -8.15
C TRP A 212 -5.37 -19.92 -8.66
N ILE A 213 -5.00 -19.73 -9.92
CA ILE A 213 -3.75 -20.22 -10.49
C ILE A 213 -2.94 -19.01 -10.95
N ARG A 214 -1.67 -18.93 -10.55
CA ARG A 214 -0.81 -17.76 -10.78
C ARG A 214 0.55 -18.18 -11.32
N PRO A 215 1.20 -17.31 -12.09
CA PRO A 215 2.60 -17.49 -12.42
C PRO A 215 3.47 -17.40 -11.15
N THR A 216 4.67 -17.95 -11.17
CA THR A 216 5.73 -17.79 -10.17
C THR A 216 6.90 -17.01 -10.77
N GLY A 217 7.86 -16.60 -9.93
CA GLY A 217 9.06 -15.91 -10.39
C GLY A 217 8.80 -14.50 -10.94
N GLN A 218 7.89 -13.75 -10.31
CA GLN A 218 7.58 -12.38 -10.72
C GLN A 218 8.85 -11.52 -10.66
N VAL A 219 9.18 -10.89 -11.79
CA VAL A 219 10.27 -9.92 -11.85
C VAL A 219 9.90 -8.72 -10.98
N ILE A 220 10.86 -8.26 -10.19
CA ILE A 220 10.73 -7.02 -9.43
C ILE A 220 10.43 -5.89 -10.42
N ASP A 221 9.61 -4.99 -9.96
CA ASP A 221 9.19 -3.82 -10.70
C ASP A 221 10.38 -3.17 -11.43
N LYS A 222 10.30 -3.20 -12.76
CA LYS A 222 11.44 -2.84 -13.63
C LYS A 222 11.92 -1.45 -13.27
N VAL A 223 13.11 -1.39 -12.71
CA VAL A 223 13.85 -0.14 -12.57
C VAL A 223 13.87 0.54 -13.94
N ILE A 224 13.43 1.79 -14.01
CA ILE A 224 13.47 2.56 -15.26
C ILE A 224 14.93 2.94 -15.51
N SER A 225 15.71 2.01 -16.06
CA SER A 225 17.14 2.16 -16.27
C SER A 225 17.59 1.59 -17.62
N ASP A 226 18.68 2.12 -18.14
CA ASP A 226 19.42 1.60 -19.27
C ASP A 226 20.53 0.66 -18.74
N GLU A 227 20.66 -0.54 -19.27
CA GLU A 227 21.57 -1.58 -18.79
C GLU A 227 23.06 -1.22 -18.89
N ASN A 228 23.41 -0.18 -19.67
CA ASN A 228 24.79 0.22 -19.93
C ASN A 228 25.29 1.43 -19.11
N ALA A 229 24.74 1.65 -17.93
CA ALA A 229 25.12 2.80 -17.10
C ALA A 229 26.39 2.51 -16.29
N GLU A 230 27.56 2.62 -16.92
CA GLU A 230 28.83 2.57 -16.21
C GLU A 230 29.40 4.00 -16.06
N ILE A 231 29.17 4.61 -14.89
CA ILE A 231 29.87 5.83 -14.47
C ILE A 231 30.57 5.50 -13.17
N GLU A 232 31.85 5.83 -13.09
CA GLU A 232 32.60 5.69 -11.86
C GLU A 232 32.65 7.02 -11.11
N ARG A 233 32.37 6.98 -9.82
CA ARG A 233 32.52 8.10 -8.92
C ARG A 233 32.99 7.63 -7.54
N ILE A 234 34.05 8.23 -7.04
CA ILE A 234 34.55 7.99 -5.69
C ILE A 234 33.87 8.96 -4.76
N PHE A 235 33.29 8.47 -3.70
CA PHE A 235 32.70 9.25 -2.62
C PHE A 235 33.54 9.08 -1.37
N ASP A 236 33.83 10.19 -0.70
CA ASP A 236 34.44 10.20 0.63
C ASP A 236 33.34 10.42 1.66
N TYR A 237 32.80 9.30 2.17
CA TYR A 237 31.77 9.31 3.20
C TYR A 237 32.38 9.06 4.57
N ASP A 238 31.88 9.77 5.58
CA ASP A 238 32.19 9.46 6.97
C ASP A 238 31.73 8.02 7.29
N THR A 239 32.69 7.18 7.67
CA THR A 239 32.45 5.76 8.02
C THR A 239 32.10 5.57 9.49
N ASN A 240 32.11 6.65 10.30
CA ASN A 240 31.80 6.53 11.72
C ASN A 240 30.34 6.15 11.94
N LEU A 241 30.14 5.01 12.60
CA LEU A 241 28.84 4.56 13.08
C LEU A 241 28.68 5.00 14.54
N ILE A 242 27.53 5.58 14.86
CA ILE A 242 27.19 5.98 16.24
C ILE A 242 26.56 4.79 16.98
N GLU A 243 25.75 4.00 16.28
CA GLU A 243 25.09 2.83 16.82
C GLU A 243 25.48 1.55 16.06
N THR A 244 25.64 0.45 16.79
CA THR A 244 25.96 -0.85 16.19
C THR A 244 24.71 -1.65 15.82
N SER A 245 23.60 -1.44 16.54
CA SER A 245 22.36 -2.17 16.36
C SER A 245 21.50 -1.56 15.23
N PRO A 246 21.02 -2.37 14.28
CA PRO A 246 20.27 -1.86 13.14
C PRO A 246 18.89 -1.33 13.55
N LEU A 247 18.53 -0.16 13.01
CA LEU A 247 17.19 0.43 13.15
C LEU A 247 16.28 0.12 11.96
N VAL A 248 16.90 -0.11 10.80
CA VAL A 248 16.22 -0.37 9.53
C VAL A 248 16.67 -1.70 8.97
N ALA A 249 15.73 -2.46 8.45
CA ALA A 249 15.98 -3.63 7.61
C ALA A 249 15.53 -3.37 6.16
N LEU A 250 16.28 -3.91 5.21
CA LEU A 250 15.96 -3.93 3.79
C LEU A 250 15.62 -5.37 3.37
N LEU A 251 14.40 -5.57 2.89
CA LEU A 251 13.97 -6.80 2.21
C LEU A 251 14.03 -6.54 0.70
N ASP A 252 15.07 -7.05 0.03
CA ASP A 252 15.36 -6.73 -1.37
C ASP A 252 16.25 -7.81 -2.02
N GLY A 253 16.91 -7.49 -3.15
CA GLY A 253 17.97 -8.29 -3.73
C GLY A 253 19.28 -8.22 -2.93
N MET A 254 20.22 -9.07 -3.33
CA MET A 254 21.56 -9.10 -2.74
C MET A 254 22.33 -7.80 -3.06
N PRO A 255 22.87 -7.06 -2.08
CA PRO A 255 23.65 -5.85 -2.33
C PRO A 255 25.10 -6.17 -2.70
N LEU A 256 25.77 -5.24 -3.37
CA LEU A 256 27.21 -5.28 -3.61
C LEU A 256 27.96 -4.69 -2.39
N GLU A 257 28.26 -5.53 -1.39
CA GLU A 257 28.78 -5.12 -0.08
C GLU A 257 30.13 -4.35 -0.14
N ASN A 258 30.98 -4.70 -1.12
CA ASN A 258 32.28 -4.05 -1.29
C ASN A 258 32.19 -2.71 -2.04
N HIS A 259 31.00 -2.25 -2.42
CA HIS A 259 30.82 -0.92 -3.02
C HIS A 259 31.23 0.17 -2.04
N THR A 260 31.93 1.22 -2.52
CA THR A 260 32.48 2.31 -1.67
C THR A 260 31.44 3.02 -0.82
N MET A 261 30.19 3.10 -1.28
CA MET A 261 29.06 3.66 -0.52
C MET A 261 28.49 2.70 0.53
N LEU A 262 28.76 1.39 0.45
CA LEU A 262 28.10 0.37 1.29
C LEU A 262 29.07 -0.32 2.26
N ARG A 263 30.37 -0.27 1.98
CA ARG A 263 31.41 -0.93 2.78
C ARG A 263 31.29 -0.56 4.26
N ASP A 264 31.31 -1.59 5.11
CA ASP A 264 31.20 -1.50 6.57
C ASP A 264 29.86 -0.97 7.11
N ARG A 265 28.89 -0.72 6.23
CA ARG A 265 27.56 -0.18 6.54
C ARG A 265 26.44 -1.24 6.57
N LEU A 266 26.72 -2.47 6.14
CA LEU A 266 25.72 -3.54 6.00
C LEU A 266 25.92 -4.64 7.04
N ILE A 267 24.80 -5.30 7.37
CA ILE A 267 24.72 -6.63 7.95
C ILE A 267 23.87 -7.44 6.99
N VAL A 268 24.51 -8.26 6.15
CA VAL A 268 23.80 -9.12 5.19
C VAL A 268 23.53 -10.48 5.83
N ASP A 269 22.26 -10.87 5.87
CA ASP A 269 21.80 -12.15 6.41
C ASP A 269 21.18 -12.99 5.30
N ASP A 270 21.91 -13.97 4.80
CA ASP A 270 21.52 -14.84 3.70
C ASP A 270 21.45 -16.32 4.14
N PRO A 271 20.44 -16.72 4.95
CA PRO A 271 20.29 -18.10 5.38
C PRO A 271 19.90 -19.06 4.25
N ASP A 272 19.46 -18.56 3.11
CA ASP A 272 19.12 -19.40 1.95
C ASP A 272 20.33 -19.63 1.02
N GLY A 273 21.49 -18.99 1.27
CA GLY A 273 22.74 -19.21 0.54
C GLY A 273 22.69 -18.74 -0.92
N TRP A 274 21.94 -17.69 -1.22
CA TRP A 274 21.78 -17.19 -2.60
C TRP A 274 23.00 -16.44 -3.10
N GLU A 275 23.85 -15.94 -2.22
CA GLU A 275 25.05 -15.19 -2.55
C GLU A 275 25.95 -15.93 -3.56
N GLU A 276 26.12 -17.25 -3.39
CA GLU A 276 26.99 -18.08 -4.21
C GLU A 276 26.60 -18.07 -5.71
N ASN A 277 25.30 -17.87 -6.01
CA ASN A 277 24.74 -17.92 -7.35
C ASN A 277 24.29 -16.54 -7.86
N TYR A 278 24.58 -15.46 -7.12
CA TYR A 278 24.14 -14.10 -7.46
C TYR A 278 25.33 -13.30 -8.01
N LEU A 279 25.38 -13.16 -9.33
CA LEU A 279 26.49 -12.44 -9.97
C LEU A 279 26.57 -10.99 -9.48
N ALA A 280 27.79 -10.46 -9.33
CA ALA A 280 27.98 -9.08 -8.91
C ALA A 280 27.25 -8.07 -9.82
N ALA A 281 27.24 -8.29 -11.12
CA ALA A 281 26.59 -7.44 -12.11
C ALA A 281 25.05 -7.42 -11.99
N ASP A 282 24.47 -8.42 -11.37
CA ASP A 282 23.01 -8.57 -11.23
C ASP A 282 22.49 -8.01 -9.90
N ARG A 283 23.37 -7.66 -8.95
CA ARG A 283 23.03 -7.10 -7.63
C ARG A 283 22.58 -5.62 -7.74
N LYS A 284 21.64 -5.34 -8.64
CA LYS A 284 21.28 -3.97 -9.06
C LYS A 284 20.37 -3.29 -8.08
N HIS A 285 19.18 -3.86 -7.84
CA HIS A 285 18.15 -3.22 -7.03
C HIS A 285 18.53 -3.15 -5.55
N GLY A 286 19.00 -4.26 -4.96
CA GLY A 286 19.45 -4.30 -3.57
C GLY A 286 20.59 -3.31 -3.28
N THR A 287 21.57 -3.18 -4.20
CA THR A 287 22.67 -2.20 -4.08
C THR A 287 22.15 -0.76 -4.11
N ALA A 288 21.26 -0.45 -5.07
CA ALA A 288 20.69 0.88 -5.22
C ALA A 288 19.84 1.28 -4.01
N MET A 289 18.94 0.40 -3.55
CA MET A 289 18.08 0.67 -2.39
C MET A 289 18.91 0.79 -1.10
N ALA A 290 19.93 -0.04 -0.90
CA ALA A 290 20.82 0.07 0.26
C ALA A 290 21.53 1.43 0.28
N SER A 291 22.00 1.94 -0.87
CA SER A 291 22.66 3.24 -0.94
C SER A 291 21.73 4.41 -0.62
N LEU A 292 20.47 4.38 -1.11
CA LEU A 292 19.46 5.40 -0.79
C LEU A 292 19.05 5.36 0.69
N LEU A 293 18.94 4.17 1.26
CA LEU A 293 18.64 4.00 2.68
C LEU A 293 19.74 4.55 3.57
N ILE A 294 21.01 4.34 3.21
CA ILE A 294 22.16 4.77 4.03
C ILE A 294 22.46 6.25 3.82
N HIS A 295 22.52 6.73 2.58
CA HIS A 295 23.06 8.03 2.23
C HIS A 295 22.02 9.02 1.67
N GLY A 296 20.79 8.58 1.41
CA GLY A 296 19.82 9.39 0.65
C GLY A 296 20.22 9.52 -0.83
N ASP A 297 19.72 10.58 -1.49
CA ASP A 297 20.06 10.89 -2.89
C ASP A 297 21.48 11.48 -2.95
N ALA A 298 22.45 10.75 -3.50
CA ALA A 298 23.85 11.17 -3.56
C ALA A 298 24.12 12.38 -4.47
N ASN A 299 23.10 12.95 -5.12
CA ASN A 299 23.19 14.27 -5.77
C ASN A 299 23.29 15.43 -4.77
N ALA A 300 22.94 15.22 -3.50
CA ALA A 300 22.97 16.25 -2.45
C ALA A 300 23.50 15.67 -1.13
N PRO A 301 24.03 16.51 -0.24
CA PRO A 301 24.46 16.05 1.05
C PRO A 301 23.26 15.68 1.93
N TRP A 302 23.24 14.43 2.40
CA TRP A 302 22.34 13.90 3.41
C TRP A 302 23.18 13.39 4.58
N SER A 303 22.64 13.44 5.79
CA SER A 303 23.27 12.76 6.92
C SER A 303 23.08 11.25 6.75
N PRO A 304 24.16 10.46 6.72
CA PRO A 304 24.00 9.00 6.57
C PRO A 304 23.33 8.39 7.80
N LEU A 305 22.82 7.18 7.66
CA LEU A 305 22.29 6.42 8.80
C LEU A 305 23.36 6.33 9.91
N THR A 306 22.91 6.45 11.16
CA THR A 306 23.77 6.33 12.34
C THR A 306 24.11 4.89 12.70
N SER A 307 23.35 3.92 12.17
CA SER A 307 23.50 2.48 12.38
C SER A 307 23.79 1.74 11.07
N ARG A 308 24.21 0.47 11.18
CA ARG A 308 24.25 -0.42 10.03
C ARG A 308 22.86 -0.72 9.51
N LEU A 309 22.75 -0.90 8.22
CA LEU A 309 21.54 -1.41 7.56
C LEU A 309 21.56 -2.94 7.60
N TYR A 310 20.50 -3.54 8.11
CA TYR A 310 20.30 -4.98 8.02
C TYR A 310 19.67 -5.33 6.68
N VAL A 311 20.27 -6.22 5.91
CA VAL A 311 19.76 -6.63 4.60
C VAL A 311 19.45 -8.12 4.64
N ARG A 312 18.20 -8.46 4.33
CA ARG A 312 17.75 -9.83 4.15
C ARG A 312 17.33 -10.02 2.70
N PRO A 313 18.13 -10.68 1.88
CA PRO A 313 17.76 -10.97 0.50
C PRO A 313 16.50 -11.81 0.42
N ILE A 314 15.54 -11.36 -0.41
CA ILE A 314 14.28 -12.04 -0.72
C ILE A 314 14.09 -12.24 -2.22
N PHE A 315 15.05 -11.77 -3.03
CA PHE A 315 15.09 -11.93 -4.48
C PHE A 315 16.33 -12.70 -4.89
N ARG A 316 16.23 -13.37 -6.03
CA ARG A 316 17.35 -13.96 -6.74
C ARG A 316 17.25 -13.63 -8.22
N THR A 317 18.28 -13.93 -8.99
CA THR A 317 18.24 -13.73 -10.44
C THR A 317 17.62 -14.93 -11.15
N ASN A 318 16.86 -14.65 -12.20
CA ASN A 318 16.37 -15.64 -13.15
C ASN A 318 17.43 -15.93 -14.24
N ILE A 319 17.09 -16.78 -15.20
CA ILE A 319 17.97 -17.15 -16.33
C ILE A 319 18.24 -15.96 -17.26
N GLU A 320 17.43 -14.91 -17.23
CA GLU A 320 17.59 -13.68 -18.02
C GLU A 320 18.39 -12.62 -17.23
N HIS A 321 19.00 -12.97 -16.09
CA HIS A 321 19.72 -12.07 -15.19
C HIS A 321 18.87 -10.91 -14.62
N GLU A 322 17.56 -11.13 -14.50
CA GLU A 322 16.65 -10.19 -13.84
C GLU A 322 16.39 -10.61 -12.38
N GLU A 323 16.40 -9.64 -11.48
CA GLU A 323 16.04 -9.87 -10.08
C GLU A 323 14.55 -10.17 -9.97
N CYS A 324 14.21 -11.29 -9.34
CA CYS A 324 12.83 -11.78 -9.22
C CYS A 324 12.58 -12.49 -7.91
N VAL A 325 11.30 -12.62 -7.56
CA VAL A 325 10.86 -13.53 -6.52
C VAL A 325 11.27 -14.96 -6.91
N PRO A 326 11.85 -15.77 -6.01
CA PRO A 326 12.17 -17.16 -6.33
C PRO A 326 10.93 -17.93 -6.81
N ASP A 327 11.06 -18.63 -7.95
CA ASP A 327 9.96 -19.33 -8.59
C ASP A 327 9.55 -20.65 -7.91
N ASP A 328 10.33 -21.10 -6.95
CA ASP A 328 10.16 -22.34 -6.18
C ASP A 328 9.77 -22.12 -4.72
N VAL A 329 9.60 -20.85 -4.31
CA VAL A 329 9.22 -20.47 -2.95
C VAL A 329 7.94 -19.63 -2.98
N ILE A 330 6.98 -19.94 -2.13
CA ILE A 330 5.77 -19.13 -1.94
C ILE A 330 6.19 -17.80 -1.29
N PHE A 331 5.99 -16.69 -1.97
CA PHE A 331 6.49 -15.38 -1.53
C PHE A 331 5.98 -14.96 -0.15
N VAL A 332 4.73 -15.29 0.17
CA VAL A 332 4.15 -15.04 1.50
C VAL A 332 4.88 -15.80 2.60
N ASP A 333 5.32 -17.05 2.34
CA ASP A 333 6.14 -17.82 3.26
C ASP A 333 7.52 -17.19 3.45
N LEU A 334 8.14 -16.78 2.34
CA LEU A 334 9.46 -16.12 2.37
C LEU A 334 9.41 -14.83 3.20
N LEU A 335 8.39 -13.97 2.99
CA LEU A 335 8.17 -12.77 3.79
C LEU A 335 7.99 -13.10 5.28
N HIS A 336 7.17 -14.11 5.58
CA HIS A 336 6.94 -14.54 6.98
C HIS A 336 8.23 -14.97 7.65
N ARG A 337 9.00 -15.87 7.02
CA ARG A 337 10.27 -16.38 7.55
C ARG A 337 11.33 -15.28 7.70
N ALA A 338 11.43 -14.40 6.70
CA ALA A 338 12.38 -13.29 6.70
C ALA A 338 12.10 -12.32 7.86
N VAL A 339 10.86 -11.89 8.02
CA VAL A 339 10.50 -10.94 9.08
C VAL A 339 10.57 -11.58 10.46
N LYS A 340 10.13 -12.82 10.61
CA LYS A 340 10.29 -13.57 11.87
C LYS A 340 11.75 -13.59 12.31
N ARG A 341 12.67 -13.91 11.40
CA ARG A 341 14.11 -13.92 11.68
C ARG A 341 14.63 -12.54 12.09
N ILE A 342 14.25 -11.47 11.36
CA ILE A 342 14.64 -10.09 11.72
C ILE A 342 14.18 -9.72 13.14
N MET A 343 12.98 -10.11 13.53
CA MET A 343 12.37 -9.67 14.78
C MET A 343 12.72 -10.54 15.99
N GLU A 344 13.16 -11.77 15.77
CA GLU A 344 13.44 -12.73 16.86
C GLU A 344 14.94 -12.93 17.12
N GLU A 345 15.84 -12.59 16.18
CA GLU A 345 17.29 -12.74 16.40
C GLU A 345 17.92 -11.52 17.10
N ASP A 346 18.88 -11.79 17.97
CA ASP A 346 19.53 -10.76 18.81
C ASP A 346 20.21 -9.65 18.01
N VAL A 347 20.72 -9.95 16.82
CA VAL A 347 21.42 -8.99 15.94
C VAL A 347 20.46 -7.94 15.38
N SER A 348 19.21 -8.30 15.11
CA SER A 348 18.27 -7.49 14.34
C SER A 348 16.95 -7.13 15.06
N LYS A 349 16.70 -7.66 16.26
CA LYS A 349 15.47 -7.37 17.04
C LYS A 349 15.23 -5.90 17.39
N THR A 350 16.26 -5.06 17.22
CA THR A 350 16.16 -3.59 17.41
C THR A 350 15.55 -2.86 16.22
N VAL A 351 15.35 -3.53 15.09
CA VAL A 351 14.71 -2.99 13.88
C VAL A 351 13.31 -2.47 14.20
N LYS A 352 13.02 -1.26 13.74
CA LYS A 352 11.71 -0.60 13.86
C LYS A 352 11.05 -0.35 12.52
N ILE A 353 11.84 -0.33 11.46
CA ILE A 353 11.41 -0.04 10.09
C ILE A 353 11.92 -1.13 9.17
N ILE A 354 11.03 -1.66 8.33
CA ILE A 354 11.39 -2.59 7.26
C ILE A 354 11.03 -1.92 5.93
N ASN A 355 12.04 -1.69 5.09
CA ASN A 355 11.82 -1.24 3.72
C ASN A 355 11.50 -2.46 2.84
N LEU A 356 10.41 -2.35 2.07
CA LEU A 356 9.99 -3.34 1.08
C LEU A 356 9.61 -2.62 -0.22
N SER A 357 10.59 -2.42 -1.08
CA SER A 357 10.44 -1.68 -2.34
C SER A 357 10.00 -2.58 -3.49
N VAL A 358 8.88 -3.28 -3.33
CA VAL A 358 8.36 -4.31 -4.24
C VAL A 358 6.95 -4.00 -4.67
N GLY A 359 6.64 -4.33 -5.92
CA GLY A 359 5.29 -4.32 -6.44
C GLY A 359 5.06 -5.48 -7.42
N ASP A 360 4.07 -6.32 -7.19
CA ASP A 360 3.67 -7.39 -8.10
C ASP A 360 2.78 -6.82 -9.22
N SER A 361 3.36 -6.66 -10.42
CA SER A 361 2.65 -6.13 -11.58
C SER A 361 1.53 -7.05 -12.11
N SER A 362 1.51 -8.30 -11.69
CA SER A 362 0.42 -9.26 -11.99
C SER A 362 -0.73 -9.18 -10.97
N ARG A 363 -0.59 -8.36 -9.92
CA ARG A 363 -1.57 -8.26 -8.84
C ARG A 363 -1.91 -6.79 -8.52
N LEU A 364 -2.75 -6.23 -9.38
CA LEU A 364 -3.33 -4.90 -9.20
C LEU A 364 -4.35 -4.92 -8.07
N PHE A 365 -4.29 -3.93 -7.18
CA PHE A 365 -5.30 -3.78 -6.14
C PHE A 365 -6.62 -3.27 -6.73
N LEU A 366 -7.60 -4.15 -6.86
CA LEU A 366 -8.94 -3.80 -7.35
C LEU A 366 -10.03 -3.80 -6.29
N HIS A 367 -9.86 -4.43 -5.14
CA HIS A 367 -10.77 -4.33 -3.97
C HIS A 367 -10.50 -5.40 -2.90
N SER A 368 -9.84 -6.50 -3.22
CA SER A 368 -9.49 -7.58 -2.27
C SER A 368 -8.05 -7.43 -1.79
N MET A 369 -7.83 -7.69 -0.49
CA MET A 369 -6.49 -7.68 0.09
C MET A 369 -5.69 -8.89 -0.38
N SER A 370 -4.53 -8.66 -0.97
CA SER A 370 -3.61 -9.74 -1.35
C SER A 370 -3.11 -10.52 -0.14
N PRO A 371 -2.71 -11.78 -0.29
CA PRO A 371 -2.09 -12.54 0.79
C PRO A 371 -0.82 -11.89 1.34
N GLU A 372 -0.04 -11.24 0.48
CA GLU A 372 1.15 -10.46 0.84
C GLU A 372 0.77 -9.28 1.75
N ALA A 373 -0.23 -8.49 1.38
CA ALA A 373 -0.70 -7.37 2.21
C ALA A 373 -1.27 -7.86 3.55
N ARG A 374 -2.03 -8.96 3.54
CA ARG A 374 -2.51 -9.60 4.79
C ARG A 374 -1.36 -10.04 5.69
N MET A 375 -0.29 -10.59 5.11
CA MET A 375 0.90 -10.99 5.86
C MET A 375 1.60 -9.77 6.47
N LEU A 376 1.82 -8.71 5.70
CA LEU A 376 2.43 -7.49 6.24
C LEU A 376 1.58 -6.85 7.35
N ASP A 377 0.25 -6.84 7.19
CA ASP A 377 -0.65 -6.31 8.20
C ASP A 377 -0.59 -7.10 9.51
N TRP A 378 -0.55 -8.44 9.41
CA TRP A 378 -0.42 -9.30 10.57
C TRP A 378 0.95 -9.12 11.26
N LEU A 379 2.04 -9.12 10.49
CA LEU A 379 3.40 -8.93 10.99
C LEU A 379 3.58 -7.56 11.66
N SER A 380 3.06 -6.47 11.05
CA SER A 380 3.09 -5.13 11.64
C SER A 380 2.42 -5.10 13.01
N PHE A 381 1.23 -5.70 13.11
CA PHE A 381 0.50 -5.74 14.38
C PHE A 381 1.17 -6.68 15.39
N HIS A 382 1.68 -7.83 14.96
CA HIS A 382 2.30 -8.82 15.84
C HIS A 382 3.62 -8.31 16.44
N TYR A 383 4.54 -7.86 15.60
CA TYR A 383 5.87 -7.44 16.02
C TYR A 383 6.01 -5.94 16.33
N LYS A 384 4.97 -5.14 16.08
CA LYS A 384 5.00 -3.67 16.23
C LYS A 384 6.14 -3.04 15.41
N VAL A 385 6.27 -3.48 14.16
CA VAL A 385 7.25 -3.01 13.17
C VAL A 385 6.56 -2.26 12.04
N LEU A 386 7.16 -1.20 11.53
CA LEU A 386 6.65 -0.40 10.42
C LEU A 386 7.23 -0.90 9.11
N PHE A 387 6.38 -1.42 8.22
CA PHE A 387 6.76 -1.59 6.82
C PHE A 387 6.53 -0.28 6.06
N ILE A 388 7.53 0.14 5.29
CA ILE A 388 7.42 1.21 4.32
C ILE A 388 7.53 0.56 2.95
N VAL A 389 6.44 0.67 2.16
CA VAL A 389 6.26 -0.09 0.91
C VAL A 389 6.05 0.84 -0.28
N SER A 390 6.51 0.43 -1.45
CA SER A 390 6.30 1.18 -2.69
C SER A 390 4.85 1.05 -3.19
N ALA A 391 4.29 2.13 -3.74
CA ALA A 391 2.95 2.10 -4.32
C ALA A 391 2.87 1.26 -5.61
N GLY A 392 3.99 1.10 -6.30
CA GLY A 392 4.14 0.43 -7.58
C GLY A 392 4.35 1.39 -8.75
N ASN A 393 4.97 0.87 -9.82
CA ASN A 393 5.28 1.61 -11.03
C ASN A 393 4.48 1.09 -12.24
N HIS A 394 3.95 2.02 -13.04
CA HIS A 394 3.28 1.74 -14.31
C HIS A 394 4.00 2.46 -15.45
N PRO A 395 5.13 1.93 -15.94
CA PRO A 395 5.99 2.58 -16.93
C PRO A 395 5.47 2.47 -18.37
N SER A 396 4.16 2.30 -18.57
CA SER A 396 3.55 2.16 -19.88
C SER A 396 3.67 3.43 -20.74
N PHE A 397 3.61 3.26 -22.06
CA PHE A 397 3.54 4.37 -22.99
C PHE A 397 2.23 5.15 -22.82
N LEU A 398 2.29 6.46 -22.97
CA LEU A 398 1.10 7.33 -22.92
C LEU A 398 0.66 7.63 -24.34
N TYR A 399 -0.46 7.05 -24.75
CA TYR A 399 -1.08 7.29 -26.05
C TYR A 399 -2.04 8.47 -25.93
N LEU A 400 -1.53 9.68 -26.21
CA LEU A 400 -2.32 10.92 -26.11
C LEU A 400 -3.12 11.13 -27.40
N ASN A 401 -4.29 11.77 -27.25
CA ASN A 401 -5.11 12.10 -28.41
C ASN A 401 -4.47 13.19 -29.28
N GLY A 402 -4.45 12.98 -30.59
CA GLY A 402 -3.95 13.93 -31.58
C GLY A 402 -2.50 13.72 -31.97
N THR A 403 -1.97 14.63 -32.78
CA THR A 403 -0.60 14.53 -33.30
C THR A 403 0.42 15.11 -32.31
N TYR A 404 1.66 14.65 -32.41
CA TYR A 404 2.76 15.13 -31.60
C TYR A 404 3.03 16.62 -31.82
N GLY A 405 2.97 17.14 -33.06
CA GLY A 405 3.09 18.57 -33.33
C GLY A 405 2.06 19.39 -32.58
N SER A 406 0.78 18.98 -32.61
CA SER A 406 -0.28 19.64 -31.85
C SER A 406 -0.06 19.59 -30.33
N PHE A 407 0.53 18.53 -29.81
CA PHE A 407 0.89 18.43 -28.38
C PHE A 407 2.09 19.33 -28.04
N LYS A 408 3.14 19.34 -28.88
CA LYS A 408 4.39 20.08 -28.67
C LYS A 408 4.16 21.61 -28.68
N GLU A 409 3.26 22.11 -29.51
CA GLU A 409 2.91 23.56 -29.60
C GLU A 409 2.17 24.09 -28.36
N LYS A 410 1.61 23.22 -27.53
CA LYS A 410 0.87 23.65 -26.35
C LYS A 410 1.81 24.12 -25.24
N ALA A 411 1.33 25.07 -24.44
CA ALA A 411 2.01 25.51 -23.23
C ALA A 411 2.17 24.33 -22.25
N GLN A 412 3.25 24.30 -21.47
CA GLN A 412 3.54 23.22 -20.51
C GLN A 412 2.34 22.89 -19.60
N LYS A 413 1.59 23.89 -19.14
CA LYS A 413 0.38 23.71 -18.32
C LYS A 413 -0.70 22.89 -19.05
N GLU A 414 -0.86 23.09 -20.34
CA GLU A 414 -1.83 22.35 -21.16
C GLU A 414 -1.34 20.93 -21.44
N GLN A 415 -0.06 20.77 -21.77
CA GLN A 415 0.57 19.45 -21.94
C GLN A 415 0.39 18.61 -20.67
N MET A 416 0.68 19.17 -19.51
CA MET A 416 0.50 18.57 -18.22
C MET A 416 -0.97 18.16 -17.97
N SER A 417 -1.93 19.04 -18.26
CA SER A 417 -3.36 18.75 -18.09
C SER A 417 -3.81 17.57 -18.98
N ILE A 418 -3.33 17.48 -20.22
CA ILE A 418 -3.62 16.38 -21.13
C ILE A 418 -3.08 15.06 -20.54
N ILE A 419 -1.82 15.04 -20.07
CA ILE A 419 -1.19 13.87 -19.49
C ILE A 419 -1.95 13.38 -18.25
N TYR A 420 -2.21 14.25 -17.27
CA TYR A 420 -2.87 13.81 -16.02
C TYR A 420 -4.35 13.42 -16.24
N LYS A 421 -5.05 14.02 -17.17
CA LYS A 421 -6.41 13.57 -17.52
C LYS A 421 -6.40 12.20 -18.18
N HIS A 422 -5.43 11.94 -19.06
CA HIS A 422 -5.24 10.62 -19.66
C HIS A 422 -4.96 9.55 -18.60
N LEU A 423 -3.99 9.81 -17.70
CA LEU A 423 -3.66 8.91 -16.61
C LEU A 423 -4.83 8.68 -15.63
N GLN A 424 -5.61 9.74 -15.34
CA GLN A 424 -6.80 9.63 -14.49
C GLN A 424 -7.91 8.80 -15.14
N ALA A 425 -8.07 8.87 -16.46
CA ALA A 425 -9.02 8.04 -17.19
C ALA A 425 -8.61 6.56 -17.19
N ASP A 426 -7.29 6.29 -17.23
CA ASP A 426 -6.71 4.94 -17.16
C ASP A 426 -6.46 4.44 -15.73
N LYS A 427 -7.01 5.10 -14.71
CA LYS A 427 -6.73 4.82 -13.31
C LYS A 427 -6.90 3.34 -12.94
N ARG A 428 -7.89 2.63 -13.50
CA ARG A 428 -8.17 1.23 -13.17
C ARG A 428 -6.98 0.32 -13.46
N ASN A 429 -6.23 0.59 -14.53
CA ASN A 429 -5.05 -0.18 -14.94
C ASN A 429 -3.76 0.33 -14.26
N ARG A 430 -3.88 1.34 -13.38
CA ARG A 430 -2.76 2.00 -12.71
C ARG A 430 -2.93 2.05 -11.19
N THR A 431 -3.66 1.09 -10.65
CA THR A 431 -3.88 0.99 -9.20
C THR A 431 -2.61 0.53 -8.47
N LEU A 432 -2.68 0.52 -7.15
CA LEU A 432 -1.60 0.01 -6.31
C LEU A 432 -1.21 -1.41 -6.71
N LEU A 433 0.07 -1.73 -6.64
CA LEU A 433 0.59 -3.09 -6.84
C LEU A 433 0.76 -3.77 -5.47
N ALA A 434 0.32 -5.03 -5.35
CA ALA A 434 0.48 -5.77 -4.10
C ALA A 434 1.96 -5.80 -3.66
N PRO A 435 2.25 -5.58 -2.36
CA PRO A 435 1.37 -5.47 -1.19
C PRO A 435 1.05 -4.02 -0.76
N ALA A 436 1.08 -3.04 -1.67
CA ALA A 436 0.93 -1.61 -1.35
C ALA A 436 -0.42 -1.24 -0.72
N GLU A 437 -1.44 -2.08 -0.85
CA GLU A 437 -2.77 -1.87 -0.27
C GLU A 437 -2.84 -2.21 1.23
N SER A 438 -1.80 -2.79 1.84
CA SER A 438 -1.73 -3.09 3.27
C SER A 438 -2.16 -1.89 4.13
N VAL A 439 -3.03 -2.12 5.12
CA VAL A 439 -3.60 -1.04 5.95
C VAL A 439 -2.66 -0.60 7.07
N ASN A 440 -1.77 -1.49 7.55
CA ASN A 440 -0.81 -1.18 8.61
C ASN A 440 0.49 -0.58 8.08
N CYS A 441 0.86 -0.87 6.84
CA CYS A 441 2.06 -0.32 6.20
C CYS A 441 1.91 1.16 5.86
N LEU A 442 3.03 1.84 5.66
CA LEU A 442 3.11 3.17 5.08
C LEU A 442 3.45 3.03 3.58
N THR A 443 2.49 3.35 2.72
CA THR A 443 2.63 3.22 1.27
C THR A 443 3.10 4.53 0.66
N VAL A 444 4.16 4.47 -0.15
CA VAL A 444 4.85 5.64 -0.71
C VAL A 444 4.70 5.70 -2.23
N GLY A 445 4.09 6.77 -2.72
CA GLY A 445 4.07 7.12 -4.15
C GLY A 445 5.25 8.01 -4.54
N ALA A 446 5.48 8.17 -5.84
CA ALA A 446 6.60 8.95 -6.37
C ALA A 446 6.20 10.32 -6.89
N LEU A 447 7.00 11.32 -6.57
CA LEU A 447 7.00 12.63 -7.22
C LEU A 447 8.08 12.69 -8.31
N HIS A 448 7.79 13.42 -9.38
CA HIS A 448 8.72 13.79 -10.46
C HIS A 448 9.76 14.79 -9.94
N ALA A 449 10.65 14.32 -9.08
CA ALA A 449 11.67 15.14 -8.41
C ALA A 449 12.86 14.30 -7.96
N ASP A 450 14.04 14.89 -8.06
CA ASP A 450 15.30 14.42 -7.50
C ASP A 450 16.16 15.64 -7.13
N MET A 451 17.36 15.41 -6.62
CA MET A 451 18.31 16.46 -6.21
C MET A 451 19.35 16.75 -7.29
N SER A 452 19.23 16.16 -8.51
CA SER A 452 20.14 16.42 -9.61
C SER A 452 19.99 17.85 -10.16
N ASN A 453 21.08 18.39 -10.68
CA ASN A 453 21.04 19.67 -11.39
C ASN A 453 20.11 19.59 -12.61
N PRO A 454 19.48 20.71 -12.99
CA PRO A 454 18.69 20.78 -14.21
C PRO A 454 19.51 20.28 -15.42
N CYS A 455 18.93 19.35 -16.16
CA CYS A 455 19.57 18.75 -17.33
C CYS A 455 18.65 18.90 -18.54
N VAL A 456 19.19 19.45 -19.63
CA VAL A 456 18.58 19.44 -20.97
C VAL A 456 19.31 18.39 -21.80
N MET A 457 18.54 17.57 -22.48
CA MET A 457 19.11 16.46 -23.28
C MET A 457 18.47 16.45 -24.66
N ASP A 458 19.30 16.49 -25.70
CA ASP A 458 18.85 16.45 -27.09
C ASP A 458 18.01 15.19 -27.35
N GLY A 459 16.93 15.34 -28.09
CA GLY A 459 15.98 14.27 -28.39
C GLY A 459 15.17 13.78 -27.20
N ARG A 460 15.10 14.58 -26.12
CA ARG A 460 14.30 14.31 -24.92
C ARG A 460 13.48 15.54 -24.52
N ILE A 461 12.28 15.28 -24.03
CA ILE A 461 11.38 16.31 -23.52
C ILE A 461 11.00 16.04 -22.07
N ASN A 462 10.70 17.12 -21.34
CA ASN A 462 10.17 17.05 -19.98
C ASN A 462 8.91 17.91 -19.86
N PRO A 463 7.72 17.36 -20.15
CA PRO A 463 6.46 18.12 -20.05
C PRO A 463 5.94 18.27 -18.61
N ILE A 464 6.55 17.58 -17.64
CA ILE A 464 6.09 17.52 -16.25
C ILE A 464 6.97 18.42 -15.37
N PRO A 465 6.40 19.43 -14.68
CA PRO A 465 7.13 20.22 -13.69
C PRO A 465 7.63 19.41 -12.51
N SER A 466 8.70 19.89 -11.90
CA SER A 466 9.21 19.28 -10.66
C SER A 466 8.15 19.30 -9.55
N LEU A 467 8.18 18.26 -8.70
CA LEU A 467 7.28 17.99 -7.58
C LEU A 467 5.83 17.60 -7.98
N MET A 468 5.51 17.49 -9.25
CA MET A 468 4.25 16.84 -9.63
C MET A 468 4.34 15.32 -9.43
N PRO A 469 3.22 14.59 -9.25
CA PRO A 469 3.25 13.13 -9.20
C PRO A 469 3.95 12.55 -10.44
N ALA A 470 4.83 11.59 -10.25
CA ALA A 470 5.49 10.94 -11.38
C ALA A 470 4.47 10.15 -12.22
N THR A 471 4.59 10.18 -13.55
CA THR A 471 3.60 9.54 -14.43
C THR A 471 3.61 8.01 -14.37
N TYR A 472 4.65 7.44 -13.79
CA TYR A 472 4.74 6.00 -13.54
C TYR A 472 4.15 5.59 -12.19
N THR A 473 3.93 6.51 -11.25
CA THR A 473 3.43 6.15 -9.92
C THR A 473 2.02 5.57 -9.97
N ALA A 474 1.77 4.56 -9.15
CA ALA A 474 0.43 4.01 -8.99
C ALA A 474 -0.56 5.04 -8.43
N ILE A 475 -1.82 4.93 -8.83
CA ILE A 475 -2.92 5.82 -8.42
C ILE A 475 -3.84 5.06 -7.45
N GLY A 476 -3.87 5.46 -6.19
CA GLY A 476 -4.69 4.85 -5.14
C GLY A 476 -6.22 5.06 -5.34
N GLY A 477 -7.11 4.70 -4.48
CA GLY A 477 -7.11 4.49 -3.05
C GLY A 477 -7.00 3.04 -2.59
N GLY A 478 -6.94 2.94 -1.28
CA GLY A 478 -6.80 1.68 -0.58
C GLY A 478 -8.12 1.00 -0.23
N TYR A 479 -7.99 -0.06 0.59
CA TYR A 479 -9.12 -0.86 1.06
C TYR A 479 -10.20 0.01 1.72
N ASP A 480 -11.47 -0.32 1.45
CA ASP A 480 -12.65 0.43 1.91
C ASP A 480 -12.53 1.94 1.66
N ARG A 481 -11.93 2.33 0.54
CA ARG A 481 -11.69 3.74 0.15
C ARG A 481 -10.79 4.52 1.11
N SER A 482 -9.93 3.84 1.87
CA SER A 482 -8.89 4.49 2.67
C SER A 482 -7.93 5.28 1.78
N ILE A 483 -7.22 6.22 2.41
CA ILE A 483 -6.20 7.00 1.70
C ILE A 483 -4.98 6.11 1.46
N LYS A 484 -4.68 5.89 0.17
CA LYS A 484 -3.46 5.27 -0.33
C LYS A 484 -3.12 5.87 -1.71
N PRO A 485 -1.82 6.08 -2.03
CA PRO A 485 -0.69 5.93 -1.11
C PRO A 485 -0.90 6.79 0.15
N ASP A 486 -0.21 6.48 1.26
CA ASP A 486 -0.31 7.32 2.46
C ASP A 486 0.35 8.67 2.24
N LEU A 487 1.50 8.67 1.55
CA LEU A 487 2.26 9.87 1.23
C LEU A 487 3.04 9.69 -0.08
N VAL A 488 3.61 10.77 -0.57
CA VAL A 488 4.50 10.77 -1.74
C VAL A 488 5.85 11.39 -1.41
N TYR A 489 6.90 10.93 -2.09
CA TYR A 489 8.22 11.51 -1.95
C TYR A 489 8.97 11.54 -3.29
N ARG A 490 10.16 12.14 -3.32
CA ARG A 490 10.99 12.26 -4.52
C ARG A 490 11.33 10.89 -5.07
N GLY A 491 10.90 10.57 -6.29
CA GLY A 491 11.12 9.29 -6.95
C GLY A 491 12.00 9.37 -8.20
N GLY A 492 12.56 10.54 -8.49
CA GLY A 492 13.36 10.79 -9.69
C GLY A 492 12.56 11.43 -10.83
N LYS A 493 13.19 12.34 -11.58
CA LYS A 493 12.60 12.99 -12.75
C LYS A 493 12.69 12.09 -13.96
N LEU A 494 11.60 11.98 -14.71
CA LEU A 494 11.53 11.30 -16.00
C LEU A 494 11.80 12.27 -17.14
N LEU A 495 12.43 11.73 -18.20
CA LEU A 495 12.41 12.32 -19.54
C LEU A 495 11.64 11.40 -20.48
N TYR A 496 11.09 11.97 -21.53
CA TYR A 496 10.43 11.24 -22.61
C TYR A 496 11.20 11.40 -23.91
N ASN A 497 11.20 10.33 -24.72
CA ASN A 497 11.82 10.38 -26.03
C ASN A 497 11.03 11.35 -26.93
N GLU A 498 11.74 12.26 -27.60
CA GLU A 498 11.13 13.15 -28.59
C GLU A 498 10.72 12.35 -29.84
N ILE A 499 9.57 12.70 -30.43
CA ILE A 499 9.08 12.12 -31.68
C ILE A 499 9.61 12.95 -32.83
N TYR A 500 10.21 12.29 -33.83
CA TYR A 500 10.88 12.97 -34.94
C TYR A 500 9.93 13.60 -35.97
N ALA A 501 8.68 13.18 -36.04
CA ALA A 501 7.71 13.69 -36.99
C ALA A 501 6.45 14.25 -36.30
N ASP A 502 6.16 15.51 -36.53
CA ASP A 502 5.03 16.22 -35.92
C ASP A 502 3.66 15.65 -36.33
N SER A 503 3.58 14.96 -37.48
CA SER A 503 2.36 14.30 -37.98
C SER A 503 2.07 12.94 -37.30
N MET A 504 3.01 12.38 -36.55
CA MET A 504 2.79 11.12 -35.83
C MET A 504 1.89 11.32 -34.62
N ASP A 505 1.24 10.23 -34.19
CA ASP A 505 0.44 10.23 -32.96
C ASP A 505 1.28 10.61 -31.75
N ALA A 506 0.69 11.39 -30.85
CA ALA A 506 1.34 11.85 -29.63
C ALA A 506 1.51 10.71 -28.61
N THR A 507 2.56 9.89 -28.82
CA THR A 507 2.90 8.76 -27.93
C THR A 507 4.14 9.10 -27.11
N LEU A 508 3.97 9.35 -25.81
CA LEU A 508 5.11 9.60 -24.94
C LEU A 508 5.72 8.27 -24.46
N ARG A 509 7.00 8.06 -24.78
CA ARG A 509 7.80 6.90 -24.38
C ARG A 509 8.83 7.32 -23.35
N ILE A 510 8.86 6.66 -22.21
CA ILE A 510 9.82 6.93 -21.14
C ILE A 510 11.24 6.70 -21.64
N SER A 511 12.13 7.66 -21.41
CA SER A 511 13.57 7.51 -21.62
C SER A 511 14.18 6.71 -20.47
N LYS A 512 14.83 5.60 -20.81
CA LYS A 512 15.44 4.68 -19.83
C LYS A 512 16.87 5.07 -19.43
N ILE A 513 17.38 6.23 -19.89
CA ILE A 513 18.76 6.65 -19.60
C ILE A 513 18.98 6.72 -18.10
N SER A 514 20.01 6.03 -17.63
CA SER A 514 20.46 5.97 -16.24
C SER A 514 21.94 6.28 -16.06
N SER A 515 22.68 6.46 -17.18
CA SER A 515 24.11 6.83 -17.18
C SER A 515 24.37 8.30 -16.81
N ARG A 516 23.35 9.13 -16.72
CA ARG A 516 23.44 10.56 -16.35
C ARG A 516 22.11 11.08 -15.82
N ALA A 517 22.17 12.24 -15.16
CA ALA A 517 20.97 12.97 -14.72
C ALA A 517 19.97 13.17 -15.89
N PRO A 518 18.66 13.33 -15.56
CA PRO A 518 18.08 13.36 -14.21
C PRO A 518 17.82 11.97 -13.63
N GLY A 519 17.69 11.95 -12.31
CA GLY A 519 17.41 10.76 -11.49
C GLY A 519 18.11 10.86 -10.14
N GLN A 520 17.80 9.95 -9.26
CA GLN A 520 18.49 9.84 -7.97
C GLN A 520 19.78 9.06 -8.18
N MET A 521 20.90 9.65 -7.72
CA MET A 521 22.20 9.04 -7.83
C MET A 521 22.38 7.98 -6.75
N VAL A 522 22.68 6.76 -7.18
CA VAL A 522 22.78 5.57 -6.32
C VAL A 522 24.03 4.77 -6.61
N ALA A 523 24.46 3.94 -5.65
CA ALA A 523 25.42 2.87 -5.88
C ALA A 523 24.85 1.87 -6.91
N TYR A 524 25.70 1.41 -7.82
CA TYR A 524 25.27 0.49 -8.89
C TYR A 524 26.40 -0.48 -9.27
N PRO A 525 26.08 -1.80 -9.51
CA PRO A 525 27.09 -2.72 -9.97
C PRO A 525 27.51 -2.43 -11.42
N PRO A 526 28.58 -3.07 -11.99
CA PRO A 526 29.31 -4.18 -11.35
C PRO A 526 30.52 -3.76 -10.53
N ASN A 527 30.98 -2.51 -10.63
CA ASN A 527 32.22 -2.09 -9.99
C ASN A 527 31.96 -1.44 -8.62
N PRO A 528 32.90 -1.53 -7.66
CA PRO A 528 32.74 -0.91 -6.33
C PRO A 528 32.59 0.61 -6.32
N THR A 529 32.84 1.29 -7.43
CA THR A 529 32.77 2.76 -7.60
C THR A 529 31.68 3.19 -8.60
N SER A 530 30.97 2.23 -9.20
CA SER A 530 29.95 2.53 -10.22
C SER A 530 28.71 3.16 -9.61
N ILE A 531 28.09 4.09 -10.34
CA ILE A 531 26.84 4.76 -9.99
C ILE A 531 25.84 4.74 -11.14
N ALA A 532 24.56 4.91 -10.81
CA ALA A 532 23.50 5.13 -11.78
C ALA A 532 22.54 6.22 -11.31
N TYR A 533 21.72 6.74 -12.24
CA TYR A 533 20.63 7.69 -11.96
C TYR A 533 19.29 6.97 -12.12
N LEU A 534 18.71 6.53 -11.02
CA LEU A 534 17.51 5.73 -11.02
C LEU A 534 16.23 6.53 -10.73
N LYS A 535 15.09 5.91 -11.06
CA LYS A 535 13.76 6.50 -10.91
C LYS A 535 12.78 5.39 -10.56
N GLY A 536 11.87 5.63 -9.60
CA GLY A 536 10.87 4.65 -9.20
C GLY A 536 10.20 5.01 -7.87
N THR A 537 9.06 4.39 -7.61
CA THR A 537 8.43 4.43 -6.27
C THR A 537 9.31 3.74 -5.23
N SER A 538 10.12 2.76 -5.63
CA SER A 538 11.14 2.11 -4.80
C SER A 538 12.13 3.11 -4.21
N ASN A 539 12.62 4.05 -5.05
CA ASN A 539 13.53 5.11 -4.61
C ASN A 539 12.87 6.04 -3.59
N ALA A 540 11.62 6.46 -3.85
CA ALA A 540 10.85 7.28 -2.90
C ALA A 540 10.67 6.56 -1.56
N THR A 541 10.41 5.26 -1.61
CA THR A 541 10.22 4.39 -0.43
C THR A 541 11.50 4.27 0.40
N ALA A 542 12.64 4.06 -0.25
CA ALA A 542 13.95 4.01 0.41
C ALA A 542 14.28 5.34 1.11
N LEU A 543 14.04 6.49 0.44
CA LEU A 543 14.25 7.81 1.04
C LEU A 543 13.31 8.08 2.23
N VAL A 544 12.04 7.65 2.17
CA VAL A 544 11.11 7.78 3.32
C VAL A 544 11.54 6.87 4.47
N SER A 545 12.10 5.69 4.19
CA SER A 545 12.64 4.80 5.21
C SER A 545 13.88 5.41 5.89
N HIS A 546 14.75 6.08 5.12
CA HIS A 546 15.85 6.88 5.65
C HIS A 546 15.36 7.99 6.60
N LEU A 547 14.35 8.77 6.18
CA LEU A 547 13.72 9.79 7.03
C LEU A 547 13.08 9.19 8.29
N GLY A 548 12.49 8.01 8.18
CA GLY A 548 11.94 7.27 9.31
C GLY A 548 13.02 6.91 10.35
N ALA A 549 14.17 6.44 9.91
CA ALA A 549 15.31 6.17 10.80
C ALA A 549 15.81 7.43 11.51
N TYR A 550 15.90 8.54 10.77
CA TYR A 550 16.23 9.84 11.36
C TYR A 550 15.24 10.25 12.45
N LEU A 551 13.95 10.04 12.23
CA LEU A 551 12.89 10.31 13.22
C LEU A 551 12.99 9.40 14.46
N VAL A 552 13.44 8.15 14.34
CA VAL A 552 13.69 7.29 15.52
C VAL A 552 14.68 7.98 16.47
N ASN A 553 15.77 8.53 15.93
CA ASN A 553 16.77 9.21 16.74
C ASN A 553 16.20 10.49 17.38
N ILE A 554 15.46 11.30 16.63
CA ILE A 554 14.79 12.50 17.17
C ILE A 554 13.84 12.13 18.31
N ILE A 555 12.99 11.11 18.12
CA ILE A 555 12.00 10.70 19.14
C ILE A 555 12.71 10.27 20.43
N ARG A 556 13.83 9.55 20.34
CA ARG A 556 14.63 9.14 21.50
C ARG A 556 15.23 10.30 22.28
N GLU A 557 15.49 11.42 21.59
CA GLU A 557 16.08 12.62 22.17
C GLU A 557 15.04 13.59 22.77
N ILE A 558 13.72 13.36 22.57
CA ILE A 558 12.67 14.25 23.12
C ILE A 558 12.66 14.14 24.63
N PRO A 559 12.99 15.22 25.38
CA PRO A 559 12.94 15.21 26.83
C PRO A 559 11.53 14.93 27.31
N LEU A 560 11.38 14.13 28.37
CA LEU A 560 10.09 13.82 29.03
C LEU A 560 9.12 12.97 28.17
N LEU A 561 9.48 12.58 26.97
CA LEU A 561 8.70 11.62 26.20
C LEU A 561 9.14 10.18 26.55
N GLU A 562 8.51 9.60 27.56
CA GLU A 562 8.71 8.19 27.92
C GLU A 562 7.94 7.27 26.96
N LEU A 563 8.37 7.23 25.70
CA LEU A 563 7.71 6.40 24.68
C LEU A 563 8.17 4.94 24.84
N PRO A 564 7.26 3.99 25.10
CA PRO A 564 7.60 2.57 25.11
C PRO A 564 8.14 2.10 23.76
N ASP A 565 9.15 1.22 23.77
CA ASP A 565 9.84 0.77 22.55
C ASP A 565 8.90 0.13 21.51
N ASN A 566 7.85 -0.55 21.94
CA ASN A 566 6.81 -1.12 21.08
C ASN A 566 5.88 -0.07 20.42
N LEU A 567 5.97 1.19 20.80
CA LEU A 567 5.25 2.30 20.15
C LEU A 567 6.12 3.08 19.17
N MET A 568 7.43 2.83 19.12
CA MET A 568 8.36 3.56 18.26
C MET A 568 7.96 3.52 16.79
N ALA A 569 7.66 2.35 16.25
CA ALA A 569 7.22 2.19 14.85
C ALA A 569 5.92 2.96 14.55
N ILE A 570 4.97 2.97 15.50
CA ILE A 570 3.70 3.70 15.39
C ILE A 570 3.95 5.22 15.44
N ALA A 571 4.87 5.68 16.30
CA ALA A 571 5.25 7.09 16.40
C ALA A 571 5.93 7.58 15.12
N VAL A 572 6.87 6.83 14.57
CA VAL A 572 7.54 7.15 13.30
C VAL A 572 6.52 7.24 12.16
N LYS A 573 5.60 6.25 12.06
CA LYS A 573 4.50 6.27 11.10
C LYS A 573 3.66 7.54 11.22
N GLY A 574 3.29 7.90 12.44
CA GLY A 574 2.53 9.12 12.73
C GLY A 574 3.29 10.39 12.38
N MET A 575 4.58 10.50 12.74
CA MET A 575 5.38 11.70 12.49
C MET A 575 5.67 11.92 11.00
N LEU A 576 5.95 10.86 10.22
CA LEU A 576 6.11 10.97 8.78
C LEU A 576 4.88 11.60 8.13
N VAL A 577 3.68 11.14 8.51
CA VAL A 577 2.44 11.69 7.97
C VAL A 577 2.08 13.04 8.58
N HIS A 578 2.42 13.29 9.84
CA HIS A 578 2.14 14.57 10.50
C HIS A 578 2.80 15.77 9.80
N GLY A 579 3.97 15.56 9.22
CA GLY A 579 4.67 16.56 8.40
C GLY A 579 4.06 16.78 7.02
N CYS A 580 3.10 15.95 6.58
CA CYS A 580 2.54 16.03 5.22
C CYS A 580 1.55 17.17 5.05
N SER A 581 1.50 17.70 3.83
CA SER A 581 0.43 18.57 3.34
C SER A 581 0.39 18.57 1.81
N TRP A 582 -0.76 18.91 1.24
CA TRP A 582 -0.92 18.98 -0.21
C TRP A 582 -0.23 20.19 -0.84
N GLY A 583 -0.30 21.35 -0.16
CA GLY A 583 0.32 22.59 -0.61
C GLY A 583 0.08 22.87 -2.10
N GLU A 584 1.11 23.43 -2.76
CA GLU A 584 1.06 23.75 -4.20
C GLU A 584 0.87 22.52 -5.10
N ILE A 585 1.33 21.34 -4.67
CA ILE A 585 1.20 20.10 -5.46
C ILE A 585 -0.28 19.77 -5.64
N GLY A 586 -1.06 19.82 -4.56
CA GLY A 586 -2.50 19.56 -4.60
C GLY A 586 -3.26 20.59 -5.43
N GLU A 587 -2.87 21.87 -5.38
CA GLU A 587 -3.48 22.94 -6.19
C GLU A 587 -3.22 22.71 -7.68
N LYS A 588 -1.97 22.51 -8.09
CA LYS A 588 -1.58 22.26 -9.48
C LYS A 588 -2.23 21.00 -10.04
N LEU A 589 -2.27 19.93 -9.24
CA LEU A 589 -2.91 18.67 -9.64
C LEU A 589 -4.42 18.88 -9.86
N ASN A 590 -5.10 19.61 -8.97
CA ASN A 590 -6.51 19.92 -9.14
C ASN A 590 -6.79 20.77 -10.39
N GLU A 591 -5.92 21.72 -10.71
CA GLU A 591 -6.03 22.51 -11.94
C GLU A 591 -5.96 21.60 -13.18
N CYS A 592 -5.08 20.58 -13.17
CA CYS A 592 -4.98 19.60 -14.26
C CYS A 592 -6.22 18.73 -14.39
N LEU A 593 -6.74 18.22 -13.27
CA LEU A 593 -7.86 17.27 -13.25
C LEU A 593 -9.23 17.97 -13.42
N GLY A 594 -9.34 19.24 -13.03
CA GLY A 594 -10.58 20.03 -13.16
C GLY A 594 -11.72 19.51 -12.28
N THR A 595 -11.42 18.89 -11.13
CA THR A 595 -12.41 18.28 -10.23
C THR A 595 -12.86 19.24 -9.12
N ASN A 596 -14.09 19.08 -8.61
CA ASN A 596 -14.69 19.94 -7.60
C ASN A 596 -15.26 19.15 -6.41
N GLY A 597 -15.44 19.82 -5.26
CA GLY A 597 -16.11 19.25 -4.07
C GLY A 597 -15.42 17.99 -3.52
N ARG A 598 -16.21 16.96 -3.24
CA ARG A 598 -15.68 15.67 -2.74
C ARG A 598 -14.81 14.94 -3.76
N MET A 599 -15.16 15.06 -5.07
CA MET A 599 -14.36 14.44 -6.13
C MET A 599 -12.94 15.04 -6.18
N LYS A 600 -12.79 16.36 -5.98
CA LYS A 600 -11.50 17.01 -5.85
C LYS A 600 -10.66 16.35 -4.76
N LYS A 601 -11.19 16.27 -3.54
CA LYS A 601 -10.45 15.71 -2.40
C LYS A 601 -10.04 14.26 -2.64
N ARG A 602 -10.96 13.45 -3.15
CA ARG A 602 -10.70 12.04 -3.46
C ARG A 602 -9.65 11.89 -4.57
N SER A 603 -9.76 12.64 -5.65
CA SER A 603 -8.80 12.57 -6.75
C SER A 603 -7.39 12.95 -6.29
N ILE A 604 -7.25 14.04 -5.54
CA ILE A 604 -5.94 14.45 -5.00
C ILE A 604 -5.38 13.37 -4.05
N SER A 605 -6.19 12.88 -3.09
CA SER A 605 -5.73 11.84 -2.16
C SER A 605 -5.27 10.55 -2.87
N ASN A 606 -5.93 10.16 -3.97
CA ASN A 606 -5.54 8.98 -4.74
C ASN A 606 -4.16 9.13 -5.42
N TRP A 607 -3.75 10.35 -5.73
CA TRP A 607 -2.46 10.63 -6.35
C TRP A 607 -1.34 10.82 -5.32
N ILE A 608 -1.61 11.59 -4.26
CA ILE A 608 -0.57 12.07 -3.34
C ILE A 608 -0.83 11.75 -1.86
N GLY A 609 -1.87 10.99 -1.55
CA GLY A 609 -2.19 10.66 -0.16
C GLY A 609 -2.40 11.90 0.70
N TYR A 610 -1.69 11.97 1.80
CA TYR A 610 -1.62 13.15 2.67
C TYR A 610 -0.63 14.22 2.18
N GLY A 611 0.14 13.95 1.11
CA GLY A 611 1.12 14.85 0.52
C GLY A 611 2.57 14.43 0.77
N MET A 612 3.49 15.38 0.64
CA MET A 612 4.92 15.15 0.86
C MET A 612 5.29 15.50 2.31
N PRO A 613 6.03 14.62 3.03
CA PRO A 613 6.49 14.91 4.38
C PRO A 613 7.54 16.03 4.40
N ASP A 614 7.35 16.97 5.32
CA ASP A 614 8.32 17.99 5.69
C ASP A 614 8.85 17.68 7.10
N ILE A 615 10.06 17.14 7.17
CA ILE A 615 10.69 16.75 8.44
C ILE A 615 11.03 17.94 9.31
N GLU A 616 11.33 19.09 8.72
CA GLU A 616 11.63 20.33 9.46
C GLU A 616 10.43 20.80 10.30
N ARG A 617 9.22 20.43 9.90
CA ARG A 617 8.01 20.75 10.66
C ARG A 617 7.80 19.89 11.91
N VAL A 618 8.38 18.70 11.93
CA VAL A 618 8.14 17.70 13.00
C VAL A 618 9.34 17.46 13.91
N LYS A 619 10.55 17.83 13.47
CA LYS A 619 11.76 17.56 14.23
C LYS A 619 11.92 18.47 15.46
N GLU A 620 11.39 19.68 15.43
CA GLU A 620 11.53 20.65 16.51
C GLU A 620 10.34 21.62 16.64
N CYS A 621 10.10 22.09 17.84
CA CYS A 621 9.20 23.21 18.10
C CYS A 621 9.89 24.54 17.81
N THR A 622 9.12 25.57 17.46
CA THR A 622 9.57 26.96 17.39
C THR A 622 8.72 27.83 18.32
N GLN A 623 9.05 29.11 18.49
CA GLN A 623 8.21 30.01 19.29
C GLN A 623 6.77 30.11 18.77
N GLN A 624 6.55 29.92 17.45
CA GLN A 624 5.26 30.03 16.78
C GLN A 624 4.64 28.68 16.42
N ARG A 625 5.33 27.54 16.71
CA ARG A 625 4.85 26.20 16.42
C ARG A 625 5.17 25.24 17.56
N VAL A 626 4.13 24.60 18.10
CA VAL A 626 4.25 23.70 19.25
C VAL A 626 3.62 22.37 18.93
N THR A 627 4.39 21.30 19.06
CA THR A 627 3.98 19.92 18.86
C THR A 627 3.92 19.19 20.19
N LEU A 628 2.80 18.56 20.46
CA LEU A 628 2.61 17.67 21.61
C LEU A 628 2.40 16.24 21.10
N ILE A 629 3.00 15.29 21.81
CA ILE A 629 2.87 13.86 21.52
C ILE A 629 2.25 13.17 22.71
N GLY A 630 1.12 12.50 22.47
CA GLY A 630 0.45 11.63 23.43
C GLY A 630 0.47 10.18 22.91
N HIS A 631 0.48 9.24 23.83
CA HIS A 631 0.43 7.82 23.47
C HIS A 631 -0.37 7.03 24.51
N GLY A 632 -0.78 5.82 24.14
CA GLY A 632 -1.51 4.95 25.04
C GLY A 632 -1.98 3.66 24.38
N THR A 633 -2.82 2.96 25.10
CA THR A 633 -3.57 1.81 24.61
C THR A 633 -5.05 2.01 24.84
N ILE A 634 -5.90 1.57 23.92
CA ILE A 634 -7.34 1.74 24.01
C ILE A 634 -8.05 0.43 23.66
N ARG A 635 -9.14 0.15 24.36
CA ARG A 635 -10.03 -0.99 24.09
C ARG A 635 -11.26 -0.54 23.32
N GLN A 636 -11.93 -1.51 22.75
CA GLN A 636 -13.22 -1.29 22.10
C GLN A 636 -14.23 -0.56 23.03
N ASN A 637 -14.93 0.42 22.48
CA ASN A 637 -15.91 1.28 23.17
C ASN A 637 -15.32 2.14 24.30
N GLN A 638 -14.02 2.40 24.30
CA GLN A 638 -13.39 3.36 25.20
C GLN A 638 -13.12 4.69 24.49
N GLU A 639 -13.04 5.75 25.31
CA GLU A 639 -12.58 7.07 24.89
C GLU A 639 -11.48 7.54 25.84
N VAL A 640 -10.46 8.21 25.27
CA VAL A 640 -9.38 8.86 26.00
C VAL A 640 -9.32 10.32 25.57
N VAL A 641 -9.23 11.23 26.51
CA VAL A 641 -9.19 12.68 26.26
C VAL A 641 -7.78 13.19 26.46
N PHE A 642 -7.25 13.91 25.48
CA PHE A 642 -5.99 14.64 25.56
C PHE A 642 -6.28 16.13 25.56
N ASP A 643 -5.79 16.83 26.59
CA ASP A 643 -5.91 18.26 26.71
C ASP A 643 -4.77 18.97 26.00
N TYR A 644 -5.08 19.74 24.95
CA TYR A 644 -4.13 20.63 24.29
C TYR A 644 -4.32 22.06 24.82
N PRO A 645 -3.35 22.63 25.58
CA PRO A 645 -3.49 23.95 26.18
C PRO A 645 -3.57 25.06 25.12
N LEU A 646 -4.57 25.93 25.20
CA LEU A 646 -4.66 27.13 24.37
C LEU A 646 -3.83 28.27 24.96
N PRO A 647 -2.82 28.79 24.21
CA PRO A 647 -1.97 29.89 24.71
C PRO A 647 -2.72 31.20 24.71
N GLN A 648 -2.60 31.98 25.78
CA GLN A 648 -3.33 33.25 26.01
C GLN A 648 -3.04 34.29 24.91
N CYS A 649 -1.84 34.24 24.29
CA CYS A 649 -1.48 35.18 23.21
C CYS A 649 -2.34 35.04 21.94
N LEU A 650 -3.13 33.95 21.77
CA LEU A 650 -4.08 33.77 20.68
C LEU A 650 -5.48 34.26 21.00
N GLN A 651 -5.79 34.60 22.29
CA GLN A 651 -7.09 35.07 22.71
C GLN A 651 -7.46 36.36 21.96
N SER A 652 -8.63 36.35 21.33
CA SER A 652 -9.14 37.50 20.55
C SER A 652 -8.17 38.04 19.49
N LYS A 653 -7.19 37.22 19.05
CA LYS A 653 -6.20 37.60 18.04
C LYS A 653 -6.67 37.22 16.63
N THR A 654 -6.66 38.22 15.73
CA THR A 654 -6.92 38.00 14.29
C THR A 654 -5.61 37.65 13.61
N CYS A 655 -5.32 36.37 13.45
CA CYS A 655 -4.18 35.86 12.70
C CYS A 655 -4.53 34.48 12.12
N LYS A 656 -3.79 34.00 11.11
CA LYS A 656 -3.95 32.64 10.61
C LYS A 656 -3.40 31.66 11.64
N LYS A 657 -4.27 30.79 12.15
CA LYS A 657 -3.93 29.69 13.05
C LYS A 657 -4.11 28.37 12.33
N ARG A 658 -3.22 27.42 12.53
CA ARG A 658 -3.33 26.07 12.00
C ARG A 658 -3.12 25.06 13.11
N LEU A 659 -4.07 24.13 13.21
CA LEU A 659 -3.98 22.97 14.09
C LEU A 659 -3.91 21.72 13.23
N THR A 660 -2.81 20.98 13.35
CA THR A 660 -2.61 19.69 12.69
C THR A 660 -2.71 18.59 13.72
N ILE A 661 -3.53 17.57 13.49
CA ILE A 661 -3.69 16.43 14.39
C ILE A 661 -3.51 15.14 13.57
N THR A 662 -2.70 14.22 14.11
CA THR A 662 -2.46 12.91 13.51
C THR A 662 -2.57 11.84 14.59
N LEU A 663 -3.42 10.85 14.33
CA LEU A 663 -3.54 9.63 15.12
C LEU A 663 -3.06 8.46 14.28
N SER A 664 -2.11 7.68 14.80
CA SER A 664 -1.59 6.48 14.13
C SER A 664 -1.66 5.25 15.03
N TRP A 665 -1.91 4.10 14.43
CA TRP A 665 -1.99 2.80 15.13
C TRP A 665 -1.73 1.63 14.18
N PHE A 666 -1.60 0.43 14.72
CA PHE A 666 -1.72 -0.81 13.98
C PHE A 666 -2.99 -1.55 14.40
N THR A 667 -3.69 -2.15 13.44
CA THR A 667 -4.91 -2.91 13.66
C THR A 667 -4.66 -4.41 13.49
N PRO A 668 -5.22 -5.28 14.35
CA PRO A 668 -5.36 -6.68 14.00
C PRO A 668 -6.33 -6.82 12.83
N ILE A 669 -6.18 -7.89 12.06
CA ILE A 669 -6.95 -8.13 10.82
C ILE A 669 -7.94 -9.27 10.96
N ASN A 670 -8.94 -9.28 10.10
CA ASN A 670 -9.89 -10.38 9.91
C ASN A 670 -9.96 -10.71 8.41
N PRO A 671 -9.13 -11.63 7.93
CA PRO A 671 -8.95 -11.90 6.50
C PRO A 671 -10.20 -12.36 5.76
N SER A 672 -11.13 -13.04 6.44
CA SER A 672 -12.36 -13.61 5.85
C SER A 672 -13.59 -12.73 6.02
N ASN A 673 -13.46 -11.53 6.61
CA ASN A 673 -14.64 -10.71 6.87
C ASN A 673 -14.65 -9.46 5.98
N LYS A 674 -15.87 -9.00 5.60
CA LYS A 674 -16.07 -7.68 4.99
C LYS A 674 -15.43 -6.56 5.82
N ILE A 675 -15.43 -6.69 7.14
CA ILE A 675 -14.73 -5.80 8.04
C ILE A 675 -13.32 -6.35 8.28
N TYR A 676 -12.42 -6.04 7.35
CA TYR A 676 -11.05 -6.53 7.38
C TYR A 676 -10.26 -6.03 8.61
N ARG A 677 -10.42 -4.76 8.99
CA ARG A 677 -9.79 -4.19 10.19
C ARG A 677 -10.64 -4.49 11.43
N LYS A 678 -10.05 -5.10 12.45
CA LYS A 678 -10.75 -5.33 13.73
C LYS A 678 -10.84 -4.07 14.58
N ALA A 679 -9.85 -3.17 14.51
CA ALA A 679 -9.82 -1.94 15.29
C ALA A 679 -9.99 -0.69 14.42
N ARG A 680 -10.94 0.15 14.77
CA ARG A 680 -11.15 1.45 14.15
C ARG A 680 -11.02 2.55 15.20
N LEU A 681 -9.88 3.23 15.19
CA LEU A 681 -9.65 4.39 16.02
C LEU A 681 -10.05 5.65 15.25
N SER A 682 -10.48 6.66 16.00
CA SER A 682 -10.69 8.00 15.45
C SER A 682 -10.51 9.05 16.53
N PHE A 683 -10.12 10.27 16.11
CA PHE A 683 -10.12 11.42 17.03
C PHE A 683 -11.14 12.48 16.62
N SER A 684 -11.52 13.30 17.60
CA SER A 684 -12.36 14.50 17.39
C SER A 684 -11.89 15.61 18.32
N PRO A 685 -11.53 16.80 17.79
CA PRO A 685 -11.18 17.96 18.62
C PRO A 685 -12.46 18.67 19.07
N LYS A 686 -12.71 18.71 20.38
CA LYS A 686 -13.78 19.50 21.00
C LYS A 686 -13.24 20.83 21.50
N GLY A 687 -14.07 21.89 21.46
CA GLY A 687 -13.65 23.23 21.88
C GLY A 687 -12.64 23.92 20.97
N ASN A 688 -12.56 23.46 19.69
CA ASN A 688 -11.65 23.99 18.69
C ASN A 688 -12.32 25.08 17.85
N GLU A 689 -12.75 26.18 18.48
CA GLU A 689 -13.36 27.29 17.76
C GLU A 689 -12.33 28.16 17.02
N ILE A 690 -11.04 28.13 17.46
CA ILE A 690 -9.97 28.98 16.89
C ILE A 690 -9.50 28.49 15.50
N THR A 691 -9.73 27.20 15.16
CA THR A 691 -9.43 26.58 13.87
C THR A 691 -10.62 25.74 13.42
N ASP A 692 -11.67 26.40 12.91
CA ASP A 692 -12.97 25.79 12.62
C ASP A 692 -13.08 25.16 11.22
N GLN A 693 -12.12 25.42 10.33
CA GLN A 693 -12.18 25.01 8.93
C GLN A 693 -11.25 23.83 8.65
N ARG A 694 -11.83 22.65 8.39
CA ARG A 694 -11.07 21.47 7.97
C ARG A 694 -10.58 21.61 6.53
N GLN A 695 -9.27 21.42 6.34
CA GLN A 695 -8.58 21.50 5.05
C GLN A 695 -8.31 20.11 4.47
N GLU A 696 -7.85 20.07 3.20
CA GLU A 696 -7.30 18.92 2.50
C GLU A 696 -8.17 17.66 2.52
N ALA A 697 -7.68 16.51 3.05
CA ALA A 697 -8.28 15.20 2.89
C ALA A 697 -9.76 15.09 3.29
N ASP A 698 -10.46 14.11 2.70
CA ASP A 698 -11.88 13.85 3.02
C ASP A 698 -12.04 13.24 4.41
N ASN A 699 -12.90 13.83 5.24
CA ASN A 699 -13.13 13.41 6.62
C ASN A 699 -13.61 11.95 6.77
N ASN A 700 -14.28 11.40 5.76
CA ASN A 700 -14.70 10.00 5.81
C ASN A 700 -13.54 9.09 5.43
N ALA A 701 -12.80 9.42 4.36
CA ALA A 701 -11.68 8.61 3.89
C ALA A 701 -10.57 8.45 4.93
N VAL A 702 -10.23 9.51 5.69
CA VAL A 702 -9.19 9.44 6.74
C VAL A 702 -9.52 8.48 7.88
N LYS A 703 -10.78 8.10 8.06
CA LYS A 703 -11.22 7.16 9.11
C LYS A 703 -11.15 5.69 8.67
N HIS A 704 -10.86 5.44 7.39
CA HIS A 704 -10.84 4.08 6.83
C HIS A 704 -9.44 3.43 6.83
N GLY A 705 -8.36 4.20 7.11
CA GLY A 705 -7.00 3.70 7.29
C GLY A 705 -6.64 3.35 8.74
N THR A 706 -5.35 3.29 9.01
CA THR A 706 -4.74 3.21 10.35
C THR A 706 -3.92 4.46 10.69
N ILE A 707 -4.17 5.53 9.94
CA ILE A 707 -3.72 6.90 10.17
C ILE A 707 -4.92 7.81 9.94
N GLN A 708 -5.25 8.64 10.92
CA GLN A 708 -6.14 9.78 10.72
C GLN A 708 -5.29 11.05 10.84
N HIS A 709 -5.11 11.77 9.74
CA HIS A 709 -4.38 13.03 9.70
C HIS A 709 -5.31 14.12 9.17
N GLU A 710 -5.47 15.19 9.95
CA GLU A 710 -6.36 16.29 9.60
C GLU A 710 -5.72 17.63 9.96
N ILE A 711 -5.96 18.60 9.08
CA ILE A 711 -5.50 19.97 9.19
C ILE A 711 -6.72 20.88 9.37
N PHE A 712 -6.69 21.73 10.38
CA PHE A 712 -7.73 22.71 10.69
C PHE A 712 -7.13 24.10 10.64
N GLU A 713 -7.81 25.05 10.01
CA GLU A 713 -7.39 26.44 9.92
C GLU A 713 -8.46 27.41 10.41
N GLY A 714 -8.04 28.56 10.92
CA GLY A 714 -8.92 29.65 11.34
C GLY A 714 -8.20 30.99 11.36
N LYS A 715 -8.93 32.06 11.08
CA LYS A 715 -8.39 33.45 11.08
C LYS A 715 -9.11 34.35 12.09
N LYS A 716 -10.25 33.93 12.59
CA LYS A 716 -11.11 34.76 13.45
C LYS A 716 -10.50 35.03 14.80
N ALA A 717 -10.78 36.21 15.34
CA ALA A 717 -10.53 36.54 16.74
C ALA A 717 -11.61 35.87 17.59
N ILE A 718 -11.25 34.83 18.35
CA ILE A 718 -12.15 34.09 19.22
C ILE A 718 -11.77 34.38 20.69
N PRO A 719 -12.68 34.93 21.51
CA PRO A 719 -12.43 35.10 22.93
C PRO A 719 -12.55 33.76 23.67
N TYR A 720 -11.65 33.50 24.61
CA TYR A 720 -11.72 32.36 25.51
C TYR A 720 -11.10 32.72 26.87
N LEU A 721 -11.47 31.96 27.90
CA LEU A 721 -10.95 32.18 29.24
C LEU A 721 -9.53 31.57 29.38
N GLU A 722 -8.76 32.17 30.29
CA GLU A 722 -7.50 31.59 30.71
C GLU A 722 -7.71 30.16 31.24
N GLY A 723 -6.80 29.24 30.89
CA GLY A 723 -6.96 27.83 31.25
C GLY A 723 -7.74 26.99 30.23
N LYS A 724 -8.34 27.57 29.19
CA LYS A 724 -9.04 26.82 28.11
C LYS A 724 -8.10 25.81 27.42
N ASN A 725 -8.59 24.60 27.16
CA ASN A 725 -7.93 23.57 26.37
C ASN A 725 -8.76 23.23 25.12
N ILE A 726 -8.11 22.68 24.11
CA ILE A 726 -8.76 21.88 23.09
C ILE A 726 -8.72 20.43 23.57
N GLU A 727 -9.88 19.82 23.75
CA GLU A 727 -9.99 18.42 24.13
C GLU A 727 -9.95 17.54 22.88
N ILE A 728 -8.88 16.78 22.69
CA ILE A 728 -8.77 15.81 21.58
C ILE A 728 -9.22 14.45 22.11
N VAL A 729 -10.43 14.06 21.73
CA VAL A 729 -11.03 12.78 22.16
C VAL A 729 -10.64 11.70 21.18
N VAL A 730 -9.88 10.70 21.62
CA VAL A 730 -9.56 9.48 20.88
C VAL A 730 -10.55 8.40 21.27
N SER A 731 -11.22 7.80 20.30
CA SER A 731 -12.23 6.76 20.50
C SER A 731 -11.91 5.51 19.66
N CYS A 732 -12.27 4.33 20.21
CA CYS A 732 -12.22 3.05 19.51
C CYS A 732 -13.64 2.56 19.24
N GLY A 733 -14.05 2.59 17.97
CA GLY A 733 -15.39 2.22 17.53
C GLY A 733 -15.67 0.72 17.64
N LYS A 734 -16.97 0.38 17.60
CA LYS A 734 -17.45 -1.01 17.60
C LYS A 734 -17.54 -1.51 16.17
N GLU A 735 -16.62 -2.37 15.74
CA GLU A 735 -16.72 -3.06 14.43
C GLU A 735 -16.95 -4.56 14.61
N GLU A 736 -16.11 -5.27 15.38
CA GLU A 736 -16.31 -6.65 15.83
C GLU A 736 -15.92 -6.79 17.30
N SER A 737 -16.27 -7.92 17.94
CA SER A 737 -15.82 -8.19 19.31
C SER A 737 -14.29 -8.39 19.32
N MET A 738 -13.59 -7.47 19.95
CA MET A 738 -12.14 -7.45 20.07
C MET A 738 -11.74 -7.44 21.55
N SER A 739 -10.83 -8.32 21.92
CA SER A 739 -10.27 -8.40 23.28
C SER A 739 -8.96 -7.64 23.45
N GLU A 740 -8.29 -7.34 22.34
CA GLU A 740 -6.95 -6.76 22.32
C GLU A 740 -6.95 -5.28 22.72
N ASN A 741 -5.89 -4.87 23.40
CA ASN A 741 -5.55 -3.46 23.61
C ASN A 741 -4.84 -2.94 22.37
N ILE A 742 -5.35 -1.86 21.78
CA ILE A 742 -4.76 -1.25 20.58
C ILE A 742 -3.83 -0.12 21.00
N PRO A 743 -2.52 -0.27 20.72
CA PRO A 743 -1.55 0.78 20.94
C PRO A 743 -1.69 1.87 19.88
N TYR A 744 -1.59 3.14 20.29
CA TYR A 744 -1.68 4.28 19.41
C TYR A 744 -0.76 5.43 19.83
N VAL A 745 -0.48 6.33 18.88
CA VAL A 745 0.22 7.59 19.10
C VAL A 745 -0.61 8.72 18.50
N LEU A 746 -0.79 9.80 19.27
CA LEU A 746 -1.48 11.02 18.89
C LEU A 746 -0.46 12.17 18.83
N ILE A 747 -0.42 12.92 17.74
CA ILE A 747 0.46 14.05 17.53
C ILE A 747 -0.41 15.26 17.21
N ALA A 748 -0.21 16.38 17.91
CA ALA A 748 -0.97 17.60 17.69
C ALA A 748 -0.03 18.81 17.65
N THR A 749 -0.11 19.60 16.57
CA THR A 749 0.69 20.82 16.37
C THR A 749 -0.19 22.03 16.17
N LEU A 750 -0.02 23.03 16.99
CA LEU A 750 -0.62 24.38 16.82
C LEU A 750 0.47 25.35 16.34
N GLU A 751 0.17 26.08 15.28
CA GLU A 751 1.11 27.04 14.69
C GLU A 751 0.43 28.32 14.19
N VAL A 752 1.21 29.37 14.14
CA VAL A 752 0.92 30.64 13.47
C VAL A 752 2.08 31.03 12.56
N ALA A 753 1.88 31.99 11.69
CA ALA A 753 2.96 32.49 10.84
C ALA A 753 4.08 33.09 11.70
N PRO A 754 5.36 32.93 11.32
CA PRO A 754 6.50 33.45 12.08
C PRO A 754 6.46 34.97 12.29
N GLU A 755 5.89 35.70 11.34
CA GLU A 755 5.75 37.17 11.36
C GLU A 755 4.86 37.67 12.51
N GLU A 756 4.00 36.80 13.06
CA GLU A 756 3.10 37.19 14.17
C GLU A 756 3.86 37.40 15.50
N ASN A 757 5.08 36.88 15.64
CA ASN A 757 5.96 37.02 16.82
C ASN A 757 5.25 36.69 18.16
N LEU A 758 4.38 35.66 18.16
CA LEU A 758 3.64 35.25 19.33
C LEU A 758 4.37 34.16 20.12
N PRO A 759 4.46 34.19 21.47
CA PRO A 759 5.21 33.24 22.28
C PRO A 759 4.38 31.98 22.59
N LEU A 760 3.91 31.23 21.55
CA LEU A 760 3.09 30.04 21.74
C LEU A 760 3.82 28.98 22.56
N TYR A 761 5.10 28.74 22.21
CA TYR A 761 5.88 27.68 22.85
C TYR A 761 6.01 27.90 24.36
N ASN A 762 6.43 29.08 24.79
CA ASN A 762 6.62 29.37 26.21
C ASN A 762 5.32 29.23 26.98
N GLN A 763 4.21 29.78 26.47
CA GLN A 763 2.93 29.74 27.15
C GLN A 763 2.31 28.33 27.24
N ILE A 764 2.51 27.47 26.23
CA ILE A 764 2.05 26.09 26.25
C ILE A 764 2.95 25.27 27.18
N LYS A 765 4.27 25.44 27.11
CA LYS A 765 5.24 24.76 27.97
C LYS A 765 4.96 25.04 29.46
N ASP A 766 4.80 26.29 29.86
CA ASP A 766 4.50 26.68 31.23
C ASP A 766 3.24 26.00 31.75
N ARG A 767 2.22 25.87 30.92
CA ARG A 767 0.94 25.21 31.32
C ARG A 767 1.09 23.69 31.44
N ILE A 768 1.92 23.03 30.66
CA ILE A 768 2.16 21.60 30.80
C ILE A 768 2.95 21.30 32.06
N GLU A 769 3.96 22.09 32.40
CA GLU A 769 4.74 21.94 33.61
C GLU A 769 3.86 22.10 34.87
N ILE A 770 2.94 23.05 34.88
CA ILE A 770 1.97 23.23 35.98
C ILE A 770 1.03 22.03 36.13
N GLN A 771 0.56 21.43 35.02
CA GLN A 771 -0.33 20.28 35.07
C GLN A 771 0.36 19.01 35.57
N THR A 772 1.65 18.81 35.30
CA THR A 772 2.42 17.68 35.83
C THR A 772 2.64 17.74 37.34
N HIS A 773 2.66 18.91 37.94
CA HIS A 773 2.78 19.09 39.41
C HIS A 773 1.48 18.89 40.19
N ILE A 774 0.31 18.93 39.54
CA ILE A 774 -1.01 18.75 40.17
C ILE A 774 -1.51 17.30 40.16
N ARG A 775 -0.86 16.40 39.39
CA ARG A 775 -1.18 14.97 39.36
C ARG A 775 -0.34 14.18 40.40
N VAL A 776 -0.45 14.51 41.65
CA VAL A 776 0.02 13.70 42.79
C VAL A 776 -1.16 12.99 43.45
#